data_9930328478d9e591b2e3921184ddc099
#
_entry.id   9930328478d9e591b2e3921184ddc099
#
_cell.length_a   1.000
_cell.length_b   1.000
_cell.length_c   1.000
_cell.angle_alpha   90.00
_cell.angle_beta   90.00
_cell.angle_gamma   90.00
#
_symmetry.space_group_name_H-M   'P 1'
#
loop_
_entity.id
_entity.type
_entity.pdbx_description
1 polymer ?
#
loop_
_entity_poly.entity_id
_entity_poly.type
_entity_poly.pdbx_seq_one_letter_code
_entity_poly.pdbx_strand_id
1 'polypeptide(L)'
;MEAVKSIDALYEEVKGYDIVLCNDAPLTTALNNRVDKPLLGHFAVTPRQLAASLCIEETGKPIIDDIRLVKEVSDDTGYPLRYVHGEIENFKTALRYAKEPRFVGRQSRARNVWEAYNQYNTLDRLMRNIEPFAKEYFRDKKVAVIGLDLFDELDKHVLPERYEIIEIVDYKNDFSIGSMRVLGNDRQIAECAADLADRCGPNDVAIVMDTVGPMADAVKSALYRNSVPFLNSLNVRDLSNVRNFLEFLQLALSFETVKVRDVRELLSAYGGFIYSKYDMYYLSKFHRTGIRKSDRTVEILNIMSGVKDRTFGEVCTACVPSAERPSVTMLLDQMECVNEYVSQDILDDLVYAVNSISSLDHNEQLSPDEKTGVLLVDCKNSVYIDRPVIIYTGMCSEWEIDLSVLDYIDPKKRPDIEERNALRFEALIQQGSVRYYFVNATKGGSEAVPCKYFDACIRLRVPDWDDRELTEEEKRLAEPVKSFGQVSKELIEGPWRITKKDRSATCGEETVEDVGLPEVFSNSSYVKFLQCPMQYMLYRIADSPDRSATFTGNRIHDYAEFRVSYPEIAKENGPEFYAGMIADECAPLYSPDLEEIERFRIICAVKAIDMFVDGLGVDPGNLVPRSPDKRESNMFLDHHGLTLVSERTEVSLTSRADSLHGIIDLLWDGIAIDFKSGKPSSQKDLSDKYDIFKLRSGKGDRFTDAQALFYIALLEDCDVENRNVFELFYAQQAYRQTLSGQDIDIEACKRTVVLAETQEDVLRDHCPDLLKASDYVKNELYVLPMYRVFADRWGPDPTAWDDKDDFVREVTEERGMFYVKGEKKGQPKTEIMEGLVRKYKTLFGKNIIKSQTQNCVVILRSTLERFKEGLREDMETLRKYYREGFPNKPVIKCRDCEFRDMCVSEIEGGEEDDGSE
;
A
#
# COMPACT_ATOMS: atom_id res chain seq x y z
N MET A 1 26.24 -20.81 -30.79
CA MET A 1 26.12 -19.49 -31.42
C MET A 1 27.47 -19.08 -31.96
N GLU A 2 27.48 -18.38 -33.07
CA GLU A 2 28.70 -17.75 -33.56
C GLU A 2 29.12 -16.66 -32.58
N ALA A 3 30.42 -16.56 -32.29
CA ALA A 3 30.93 -15.55 -31.40
C ALA A 3 30.84 -14.15 -32.03
N VAL A 4 30.56 -13.14 -31.24
CA VAL A 4 30.58 -11.73 -31.68
C VAL A 4 31.92 -11.10 -31.27
N LYS A 5 32.51 -10.31 -32.20
CA LYS A 5 33.76 -9.60 -31.93
C LYS A 5 33.61 -8.65 -30.72
N SER A 6 34.64 -8.59 -29.87
CA SER A 6 34.70 -7.62 -28.81
C SER A 6 34.85 -6.18 -29.35
N ILE A 7 34.48 -5.19 -28.55
CA ILE A 7 34.66 -3.76 -28.87
C ILE A 7 36.12 -3.45 -29.24
N ASP A 8 37.06 -4.03 -28.47
CA ASP A 8 38.49 -3.82 -28.72
C ASP A 8 38.96 -4.42 -30.06
N ALA A 9 38.44 -5.60 -30.40
CA ALA A 9 38.71 -6.20 -31.73
C ALA A 9 38.14 -5.35 -32.87
N LEU A 10 36.92 -4.85 -32.72
CA LEU A 10 36.32 -3.95 -33.70
C LEU A 10 37.10 -2.64 -33.82
N TYR A 11 37.56 -2.05 -32.70
CA TYR A 11 38.35 -0.83 -32.72
C TYR A 11 39.67 -1.03 -33.49
N GLU A 12 40.39 -2.13 -33.26
CA GLU A 12 41.63 -2.45 -33.96
C GLU A 12 41.43 -2.55 -35.49
N GLU A 13 40.28 -3.11 -35.92
CA GLU A 13 39.97 -3.21 -37.38
C GLU A 13 39.62 -1.85 -37.98
N VAL A 14 39.01 -0.93 -37.23
CA VAL A 14 38.49 0.35 -37.81
C VAL A 14 39.34 1.58 -37.47
N LYS A 15 40.34 1.53 -36.62
CA LYS A 15 41.16 2.68 -36.23
C LYS A 15 41.88 3.42 -37.37
N GLY A 16 41.96 2.81 -38.55
CA GLY A 16 42.56 3.39 -39.77
C GLY A 16 41.58 4.14 -40.68
N TYR A 17 40.30 4.21 -40.33
CA TYR A 17 39.27 4.92 -41.09
C TYR A 17 39.06 6.33 -40.54
N ASP A 18 38.50 7.22 -41.35
CA ASP A 18 38.21 8.58 -41.02
C ASP A 18 36.88 8.70 -40.23
N ILE A 19 35.90 7.86 -40.60
CA ILE A 19 34.59 7.76 -39.96
C ILE A 19 34.14 6.31 -39.91
N VAL A 20 33.56 5.95 -38.79
CA VAL A 20 32.92 4.65 -38.54
C VAL A 20 31.43 4.84 -38.35
N LEU A 21 30.61 4.14 -39.12
CA LEU A 21 29.17 4.11 -38.97
C LEU A 21 28.77 2.77 -38.32
N CYS A 22 27.97 2.82 -37.24
CA CYS A 22 27.34 1.64 -36.65
C CYS A 22 25.95 1.96 -36.15
N ASN A 23 25.06 1.00 -36.17
CA ASN A 23 23.67 1.18 -35.74
C ASN A 23 23.46 1.04 -34.23
N ASP A 24 24.49 1.26 -33.44
CA ASP A 24 24.44 1.09 -31.98
C ASP A 24 25.13 2.25 -31.26
N ALA A 25 24.38 3.06 -30.56
CA ALA A 25 24.91 4.24 -29.86
C ALA A 25 25.92 3.89 -28.75
N PRO A 26 25.71 2.84 -27.93
CA PRO A 26 26.72 2.38 -26.96
C PRO A 26 28.05 2.00 -27.63
N LEU A 27 28.00 1.33 -28.78
CA LEU A 27 29.21 0.99 -29.54
C LEU A 27 29.93 2.24 -30.08
N THR A 28 29.17 3.24 -30.60
CA THR A 28 29.81 4.50 -31.04
C THR A 28 30.50 5.21 -29.91
N THR A 29 29.88 5.27 -28.74
CA THR A 29 30.47 5.86 -27.52
C THR A 29 31.72 5.10 -27.09
N ALA A 30 31.67 3.79 -27.08
CA ALA A 30 32.79 2.93 -26.71
C ALA A 30 33.98 3.06 -27.64
N LEU A 31 33.73 3.14 -28.98
CA LEU A 31 34.78 3.36 -30.00
C LEU A 31 35.38 4.76 -29.88
N ASN A 32 34.57 5.80 -29.67
CA ASN A 32 35.04 7.16 -29.48
C ASN A 32 35.93 7.30 -28.19
N ASN A 33 35.60 6.60 -27.11
CA ASN A 33 36.39 6.59 -25.89
C ASN A 33 37.76 5.92 -26.03
N ARG A 34 37.96 5.09 -27.08
CA ARG A 34 39.21 4.38 -27.36
C ARG A 34 40.13 5.16 -28.29
N VAL A 35 39.65 6.27 -28.85
CA VAL A 35 40.46 7.10 -29.76
C VAL A 35 41.60 7.78 -28.98
N ASP A 36 42.83 7.53 -29.34
CA ASP A 36 44.05 8.03 -28.72
C ASP A 36 44.61 9.28 -29.40
N LYS A 37 43.93 9.79 -30.42
CA LYS A 37 44.37 10.93 -31.25
C LYS A 37 43.42 12.12 -31.04
N PRO A 38 43.94 13.37 -31.01
CA PRO A 38 43.07 14.54 -31.08
C PRO A 38 42.23 14.52 -32.33
N LEU A 39 40.95 14.50 -32.24
CA LEU A 39 39.98 14.48 -33.34
C LEU A 39 39.04 15.67 -33.22
N LEU A 40 38.77 16.36 -34.35
CA LEU A 40 37.66 17.34 -34.41
C LEU A 40 36.41 16.58 -34.87
N GLY A 41 35.42 16.48 -33.98
CA GLY A 41 34.20 15.72 -34.23
C GLY A 41 34.26 14.30 -33.67
N HIS A 42 33.40 13.43 -34.19
CA HIS A 42 33.26 12.06 -33.72
C HIS A 42 33.95 11.09 -34.71
N PHE A 43 34.72 10.12 -34.18
CA PHE A 43 35.29 9.01 -34.94
C PHE A 43 34.21 8.02 -35.34
N ALA A 44 33.38 7.61 -34.38
CA ALA A 44 32.26 6.70 -34.61
C ALA A 44 30.92 7.44 -34.33
N VAL A 45 29.93 7.23 -35.21
CA VAL A 45 28.63 7.89 -35.14
C VAL A 45 27.54 6.97 -35.69
N THR A 46 26.33 7.07 -35.13
CA THR A 46 25.19 6.37 -35.76
C THR A 46 24.65 7.16 -36.95
N PRO A 47 24.01 6.50 -37.94
CA PRO A 47 23.34 7.19 -39.04
C PRO A 47 22.35 8.25 -38.56
N ARG A 48 21.62 7.99 -37.47
CA ARG A 48 20.65 8.91 -36.89
C ARG A 48 21.31 10.13 -36.29
N GLN A 49 22.39 9.97 -35.52
CA GLN A 49 23.15 11.09 -34.94
C GLN A 49 23.77 11.97 -36.04
N LEU A 50 24.34 11.33 -37.08
CA LEU A 50 24.89 12.07 -38.20
C LEU A 50 23.81 12.86 -38.96
N ALA A 51 22.65 12.24 -39.21
CA ALA A 51 21.55 12.90 -39.87
C ALA A 51 21.01 14.08 -39.05
N ALA A 52 20.87 13.91 -37.74
CA ALA A 52 20.44 15.00 -36.87
C ALA A 52 21.41 16.19 -36.87
N SER A 53 22.72 15.92 -36.81
CA SER A 53 23.76 16.98 -36.86
C SER A 53 23.73 17.72 -38.22
N LEU A 54 23.66 16.99 -39.33
CA LEU A 54 23.56 17.61 -40.65
C LEU A 54 22.27 18.43 -40.84
N CYS A 55 21.15 18.01 -40.20
CA CYS A 55 19.91 18.78 -40.26
C CYS A 55 20.04 20.15 -39.61
N ILE A 56 20.65 20.20 -38.42
CA ILE A 56 20.85 21.45 -37.70
C ILE A 56 21.73 22.40 -38.50
N GLU A 57 22.81 21.90 -39.13
CA GLU A 57 23.72 22.68 -39.96
C GLU A 57 23.04 23.26 -41.21
N GLU A 58 22.21 22.46 -41.90
CA GLU A 58 21.59 22.84 -43.17
C GLU A 58 20.32 23.68 -43.02
N THR A 59 19.44 23.31 -42.09
CA THR A 59 18.12 23.95 -41.98
C THR A 59 18.08 25.07 -40.98
N GLY A 60 19.03 25.10 -40.05
CA GLY A 60 19.03 26.02 -38.89
C GLY A 60 17.84 25.76 -37.93
N LYS A 61 17.10 24.68 -38.15
CA LYS A 61 15.93 24.31 -37.34
C LYS A 61 16.19 23.02 -36.57
N PRO A 62 15.89 22.95 -35.30
CA PRO A 62 15.97 21.71 -34.56
C PRO A 62 14.93 20.69 -35.08
N ILE A 63 15.19 19.43 -34.81
CA ILE A 63 14.19 18.37 -34.97
C ILE A 63 13.09 18.61 -33.93
N ILE A 64 11.84 18.41 -34.34
CA ILE A 64 10.70 18.57 -33.43
C ILE A 64 10.74 17.48 -32.37
N ASP A 65 10.48 17.85 -31.10
CA ASP A 65 10.32 16.91 -29.99
C ASP A 65 9.09 16.03 -30.18
N ASP A 66 9.16 14.77 -29.70
CA ASP A 66 8.09 13.79 -29.90
C ASP A 66 6.77 14.21 -29.22
N ILE A 67 6.81 14.78 -27.99
CA ILE A 67 5.60 15.25 -27.31
C ILE A 67 4.95 16.37 -28.13
N ARG A 68 5.73 17.34 -28.55
CA ARG A 68 5.27 18.43 -29.39
C ARG A 68 4.74 17.96 -30.73
N LEU A 69 5.45 17.03 -31.40
CA LEU A 69 5.02 16.45 -32.67
C LEU A 69 3.65 15.80 -32.56
N VAL A 70 3.44 14.96 -31.56
CA VAL A 70 2.16 14.27 -31.34
C VAL A 70 1.05 15.29 -31.08
N LYS A 71 1.32 16.34 -30.28
CA LYS A 71 0.36 17.40 -29.99
C LYS A 71 -0.03 18.19 -31.23
N GLU A 72 0.94 18.68 -31.98
CA GLU A 72 0.74 19.44 -33.22
C GLU A 72 -0.06 18.63 -34.27
N VAL A 73 0.32 17.36 -34.50
CA VAL A 73 -0.40 16.46 -35.42
C VAL A 73 -1.82 16.14 -34.92
N SER A 74 -2.03 16.08 -33.58
CA SER A 74 -3.35 15.93 -32.99
C SER A 74 -4.24 17.13 -33.28
N ASP A 75 -3.70 18.34 -33.16
CA ASP A 75 -4.41 19.58 -33.43
C ASP A 75 -4.73 19.75 -34.92
N ASP A 76 -3.76 19.47 -35.80
CA ASP A 76 -3.94 19.54 -37.26
C ASP A 76 -5.02 18.57 -37.77
N THR A 77 -5.12 17.39 -37.19
CA THR A 77 -6.04 16.35 -37.65
C THR A 77 -7.37 16.33 -36.88
N GLY A 78 -7.41 16.93 -35.71
CA GLY A 78 -8.56 16.88 -34.77
C GLY A 78 -8.80 15.47 -34.20
N TYR A 79 -7.81 14.58 -34.21
CA TYR A 79 -7.89 13.23 -33.66
C TYR A 79 -7.33 13.21 -32.24
N PRO A 80 -7.83 12.33 -31.35
CA PRO A 80 -7.31 12.22 -29.98
C PRO A 80 -5.81 11.95 -29.93
N LEU A 81 -5.11 12.59 -28.98
CA LEU A 81 -3.65 12.50 -28.80
C LEU A 81 -3.15 11.06 -28.76
N ARG A 82 -3.83 10.17 -28.03
CA ARG A 82 -3.47 8.75 -27.90
C ARG A 82 -3.54 8.00 -29.23
N TYR A 83 -4.53 8.31 -30.07
CA TYR A 83 -4.65 7.71 -31.38
C TYR A 83 -3.51 8.17 -32.31
N VAL A 84 -3.24 9.49 -32.32
CA VAL A 84 -2.17 10.08 -33.14
C VAL A 84 -0.81 9.53 -32.71
N HIS A 85 -0.52 9.45 -31.41
CA HIS A 85 0.71 8.85 -30.90
C HIS A 85 0.89 7.41 -31.39
N GLY A 86 -0.15 6.57 -31.23
CA GLY A 86 -0.09 5.18 -31.70
C GLY A 86 0.19 5.05 -33.17
N GLU A 87 -0.41 5.92 -34.03
CA GLU A 87 -0.14 5.90 -35.46
C GLU A 87 1.27 6.41 -35.82
N ILE A 88 1.76 7.45 -35.14
CA ILE A 88 3.12 7.97 -35.33
C ILE A 88 4.16 6.90 -34.98
N GLU A 89 4.01 6.19 -33.86
CA GLU A 89 4.91 5.08 -33.48
C GLU A 89 4.85 3.93 -34.52
N ASN A 90 3.65 3.63 -35.01
CA ASN A 90 3.47 2.68 -36.08
C ASN A 90 4.23 3.13 -37.36
N PHE A 91 4.16 4.40 -37.73
CA PHE A 91 4.87 4.94 -38.88
C PHE A 91 6.39 4.93 -38.67
N LYS A 92 6.89 5.40 -37.53
CA LYS A 92 8.32 5.33 -37.20
C LYS A 92 8.84 3.91 -37.29
N THR A 93 8.09 2.93 -36.81
CA THR A 93 8.45 1.52 -36.88
C THR A 93 8.39 1.02 -38.33
N ALA A 94 7.35 1.37 -39.12
CA ALA A 94 7.22 0.97 -40.50
C ALA A 94 8.37 1.53 -41.40
N LEU A 95 8.79 2.76 -41.13
CA LEU A 95 9.88 3.43 -41.86
C LEU A 95 11.25 2.75 -41.67
N ARG A 96 11.46 2.03 -40.60
CA ARG A 96 12.66 1.21 -40.36
C ARG A 96 12.77 0.07 -41.38
N TYR A 97 11.67 -0.31 -42.04
CA TYR A 97 11.59 -1.47 -42.94
C TYR A 97 11.09 -1.14 -44.33
N ALA A 98 10.55 0.05 -44.56
CA ALA A 98 10.03 0.50 -45.85
C ALA A 98 10.22 2.01 -46.03
N LYS A 99 10.32 2.49 -47.27
CA LYS A 99 10.45 3.92 -47.59
C LYS A 99 9.21 4.74 -47.16
N GLU A 100 8.04 4.11 -47.23
CA GLU A 100 6.76 4.71 -46.84
C GLU A 100 5.87 3.64 -46.22
N PRO A 101 4.98 4.01 -45.25
CA PRO A 101 4.00 3.09 -44.70
C PRO A 101 3.01 2.62 -45.77
N ARG A 102 2.66 1.34 -45.74
CA ARG A 102 1.69 0.74 -46.67
C ARG A 102 0.28 0.85 -46.07
N PHE A 103 -0.58 1.61 -46.75
CA PHE A 103 -2.00 1.71 -46.35
C PHE A 103 -2.84 0.70 -47.15
N VAL A 104 -3.52 -0.21 -46.42
CA VAL A 104 -4.39 -1.23 -47.02
C VAL A 104 -5.85 -0.92 -46.67
N GLY A 105 -6.75 -0.89 -47.65
CA GLY A 105 -8.17 -0.71 -47.44
C GLY A 105 -8.60 0.72 -47.05
N ARG A 106 -9.55 0.86 -46.06
CA ARG A 106 -10.17 2.14 -45.68
C ARG A 106 -9.44 2.85 -44.50
N GLN A 107 -8.14 2.84 -44.49
CA GLN A 107 -7.33 3.51 -43.42
C GLN A 107 -7.23 5.04 -43.66
N SER A 108 -8.38 5.72 -43.85
CA SER A 108 -8.40 7.16 -44.17
C SER A 108 -7.84 8.02 -43.02
N ARG A 109 -8.15 7.66 -41.75
CA ARG A 109 -7.67 8.39 -40.58
C ARG A 109 -6.15 8.29 -40.44
N ALA A 110 -5.61 7.09 -40.49
CA ALA A 110 -4.16 6.88 -40.44
C ALA A 110 -3.42 7.63 -41.57
N ARG A 111 -4.00 7.67 -42.77
CA ARG A 111 -3.44 8.45 -43.86
C ARG A 111 -3.45 9.96 -43.60
N ASN A 112 -4.51 10.49 -42.99
CA ASN A 112 -4.53 11.92 -42.61
C ASN A 112 -3.44 12.22 -41.57
N VAL A 113 -3.24 11.33 -40.59
CA VAL A 113 -2.15 11.46 -39.61
C VAL A 113 -0.79 11.41 -40.30
N TRP A 114 -0.59 10.50 -41.26
CA TRP A 114 0.64 10.40 -42.05
C TRP A 114 0.90 11.67 -42.86
N GLU A 115 -0.11 12.25 -43.52
CA GLU A 115 0.01 13.48 -44.29
C GLU A 115 0.37 14.67 -43.38
N ALA A 116 -0.23 14.80 -42.18
CA ALA A 116 0.12 15.81 -41.20
C ALA A 116 1.56 15.59 -40.69
N TYR A 117 1.90 14.36 -40.25
CA TYR A 117 3.23 14.00 -39.76
C TYR A 117 4.35 14.42 -40.70
N ASN A 118 4.15 14.23 -42.02
CA ASN A 118 5.15 14.58 -43.05
C ASN A 118 5.33 16.11 -43.27
N GLN A 119 4.48 16.97 -42.64
CA GLN A 119 4.69 18.42 -42.66
C GLN A 119 5.81 18.87 -41.73
N TYR A 120 6.02 18.11 -40.64
CA TYR A 120 6.95 18.46 -39.58
C TYR A 120 8.39 18.03 -39.89
N ASN A 121 9.34 18.72 -39.24
CA ASN A 121 10.77 18.45 -39.34
C ASN A 121 11.17 17.30 -38.40
N THR A 122 10.85 16.07 -38.80
CA THR A 122 11.18 14.87 -38.06
C THR A 122 12.48 14.25 -38.54
N LEU A 123 13.16 13.50 -37.64
CA LEU A 123 14.40 12.80 -37.99
C LEU A 123 14.18 11.80 -39.13
N ASP A 124 13.09 11.05 -39.12
CA ASP A 124 12.79 10.06 -40.14
C ASP A 124 12.55 10.70 -41.51
N ARG A 125 11.91 11.86 -41.57
CA ARG A 125 11.73 12.63 -42.81
C ARG A 125 13.08 13.12 -43.34
N LEU A 126 13.94 13.59 -42.45
CA LEU A 126 15.27 14.04 -42.80
C LEU A 126 16.09 12.87 -43.39
N MET A 127 16.16 11.73 -42.67
CA MET A 127 16.91 10.56 -43.10
C MET A 127 16.44 10.05 -44.47
N ARG A 128 15.17 10.11 -44.81
CA ARG A 128 14.65 9.76 -46.16
C ARG A 128 15.14 10.68 -47.23
N ASN A 129 15.52 11.91 -46.94
CA ASN A 129 15.89 12.95 -47.91
C ASN A 129 17.36 13.35 -47.82
N ILE A 130 18.19 12.68 -47.03
CA ILE A 130 19.56 13.09 -46.71
C ILE A 130 20.60 12.75 -47.78
N GLU A 131 20.26 11.92 -48.74
CA GLU A 131 21.22 11.38 -49.77
C GLU A 131 22.12 12.47 -50.39
N PRO A 132 21.65 13.66 -50.81
CA PRO A 132 22.51 14.69 -51.36
C PRO A 132 23.56 15.20 -50.36
N PHE A 133 23.19 15.36 -49.08
CA PHE A 133 24.07 15.88 -48.02
C PHE A 133 25.08 14.82 -47.57
N ALA A 134 24.66 13.58 -47.48
CA ALA A 134 25.52 12.46 -47.14
C ALA A 134 26.64 12.27 -48.19
N LYS A 135 26.33 12.41 -49.49
CA LYS A 135 27.33 12.34 -50.55
C LYS A 135 28.42 13.39 -50.42
N GLU A 136 28.07 14.62 -50.11
CA GLU A 136 29.03 15.72 -49.93
C GLU A 136 29.86 15.53 -48.67
N TYR A 137 29.23 15.15 -47.56
CA TYR A 137 29.91 14.93 -46.27
C TYR A 137 30.99 13.85 -46.34
N PHE A 138 30.74 12.76 -47.10
CA PHE A 138 31.65 11.62 -47.20
C PHE A 138 32.65 11.71 -48.35
N ARG A 139 32.66 12.74 -49.19
CA ARG A 139 33.37 12.83 -50.49
C ARG A 139 34.83 12.36 -50.41
N ASP A 140 35.61 12.78 -49.46
CA ASP A 140 37.05 12.50 -49.37
C ASP A 140 37.41 11.67 -48.13
N LYS A 141 36.44 10.96 -47.55
CA LYS A 141 36.63 10.21 -46.31
C LYS A 141 36.63 8.70 -46.54
N LYS A 142 37.50 7.98 -45.84
CA LYS A 142 37.45 6.53 -45.72
C LYS A 142 36.44 6.14 -44.70
N VAL A 143 35.37 5.43 -45.10
CA VAL A 143 34.27 5.07 -44.23
C VAL A 143 34.24 3.57 -44.01
N ALA A 144 34.12 3.15 -42.72
CA ALA A 144 33.81 1.79 -42.34
C ALA A 144 32.36 1.71 -41.82
N VAL A 145 31.69 0.61 -42.11
CA VAL A 145 30.35 0.30 -41.62
C VAL A 145 30.44 -0.99 -40.80
N ILE A 146 30.15 -0.91 -39.52
CA ILE A 146 30.17 -2.08 -38.64
C ILE A 146 28.76 -2.68 -38.55
N GLY A 147 28.65 -3.97 -38.91
CA GLY A 147 27.42 -4.73 -38.73
C GLY A 147 26.30 -4.24 -39.70
N LEU A 148 26.54 -4.22 -40.99
CA LEU A 148 25.58 -3.77 -42.01
C LEU A 148 24.21 -4.48 -41.88
N ASP A 149 24.18 -5.74 -41.44
CA ASP A 149 22.96 -6.53 -41.28
C ASP A 149 22.07 -6.02 -40.15
N LEU A 150 22.61 -5.22 -39.24
CA LEU A 150 21.87 -4.55 -38.18
C LEU A 150 21.19 -3.24 -38.61
N PHE A 151 21.58 -2.70 -39.79
CA PHE A 151 21.06 -1.44 -40.32
C PHE A 151 19.63 -1.60 -40.84
N ASP A 152 18.78 -0.68 -40.49
CA ASP A 152 17.43 -0.60 -41.01
C ASP A 152 17.40 0.15 -42.38
N GLU A 153 16.22 0.26 -43.00
CA GLU A 153 16.11 0.91 -44.30
C GLU A 153 16.42 2.42 -44.24
N LEU A 154 16.08 3.09 -43.11
CA LEU A 154 16.41 4.50 -42.94
C LEU A 154 17.92 4.72 -42.74
N ASP A 155 18.56 3.86 -41.94
CA ASP A 155 20.00 3.92 -41.74
C ASP A 155 20.79 3.79 -43.07
N LYS A 156 20.33 2.90 -43.96
CA LYS A 156 20.96 2.68 -45.26
C LYS A 156 20.90 3.90 -46.19
N HIS A 157 19.92 4.81 -46.00
CA HIS A 157 19.85 6.07 -46.74
C HIS A 157 20.96 7.06 -46.39
N VAL A 158 21.56 6.92 -45.22
CA VAL A 158 22.65 7.78 -44.76
C VAL A 158 24.01 7.27 -45.20
N LEU A 159 24.10 6.02 -45.68
CA LEU A 159 25.38 5.43 -46.09
C LEU A 159 25.97 6.12 -47.33
N PRO A 160 27.31 6.29 -47.41
CA PRO A 160 27.98 6.81 -48.60
C PRO A 160 27.96 5.77 -49.74
N GLU A 161 28.30 6.19 -50.93
CA GLU A 161 28.41 5.30 -52.09
C GLU A 161 29.58 4.28 -51.98
N ARG A 162 30.58 4.61 -51.16
CA ARG A 162 31.78 3.77 -50.96
C ARG A 162 32.05 3.64 -49.46
N TYR A 163 32.04 2.43 -49.00
CA TYR A 163 32.38 2.06 -47.61
C TYR A 163 32.92 0.64 -47.56
N GLU A 164 33.62 0.31 -46.48
CA GLU A 164 34.07 -1.04 -46.18
C GLU A 164 33.21 -1.63 -45.08
N ILE A 165 32.76 -2.89 -45.28
CA ILE A 165 31.91 -3.59 -44.31
C ILE A 165 32.81 -4.31 -43.32
N ILE A 166 32.55 -4.10 -42.02
CA ILE A 166 33.19 -4.80 -40.92
C ILE A 166 32.14 -5.69 -40.28
N GLU A 167 32.31 -6.99 -40.43
CA GLU A 167 31.42 -7.98 -39.82
C GLU A 167 31.56 -8.00 -38.33
N ILE A 168 30.41 -8.11 -37.61
CA ILE A 168 30.38 -8.23 -36.14
C ILE A 168 30.65 -9.67 -35.68
N VAL A 169 30.37 -10.66 -36.54
CA VAL A 169 30.54 -12.08 -36.21
C VAL A 169 31.99 -12.47 -36.31
N ASP A 170 32.50 -13.24 -35.38
CA ASP A 170 33.80 -13.88 -35.42
C ASP A 170 33.64 -15.37 -35.79
N TYR A 171 33.69 -15.65 -37.08
CA TYR A 171 33.52 -17.00 -37.65
C TYR A 171 34.57 -18.01 -37.17
N LYS A 172 35.57 -17.61 -36.39
CA LYS A 172 36.62 -18.49 -35.90
C LYS A 172 36.31 -19.06 -34.51
N ASN A 173 35.41 -18.47 -33.82
CA ASN A 173 35.07 -18.82 -32.43
C ASN A 173 33.58 -19.09 -32.28
N ASP A 174 33.27 -20.06 -31.44
CA ASP A 174 31.90 -20.35 -31.02
C ASP A 174 31.62 -19.77 -29.66
N PHE A 175 30.38 -19.30 -29.47
CA PHE A 175 29.89 -18.85 -28.17
C PHE A 175 28.88 -19.87 -27.60
N SER A 176 29.04 -20.22 -26.34
CA SER A 176 28.01 -20.96 -25.60
C SER A 176 27.43 -20.11 -24.48
N ILE A 177 26.12 -20.04 -24.43
CA ILE A 177 25.43 -19.35 -23.34
C ILE A 177 25.73 -20.08 -22.01
N GLY A 178 26.05 -19.33 -20.98
CA GLY A 178 26.27 -19.87 -19.65
C GLY A 178 24.98 -20.36 -18.98
N SER A 179 25.15 -20.92 -17.78
CA SER A 179 24.00 -21.38 -16.98
C SER A 179 23.06 -20.25 -16.63
N MET A 180 21.76 -20.48 -16.79
CA MET A 180 20.72 -19.54 -16.38
C MET A 180 20.36 -19.77 -14.91
N ARG A 181 20.13 -18.68 -14.17
CA ARG A 181 19.68 -18.72 -12.80
C ARG A 181 18.20 -18.42 -12.75
N VAL A 182 17.42 -19.43 -12.36
CA VAL A 182 15.96 -19.32 -12.27
C VAL A 182 15.57 -18.82 -10.89
N LEU A 183 14.89 -17.67 -10.84
CA LEU A 183 14.41 -17.03 -9.62
C LEU A 183 12.88 -16.96 -9.64
N GLY A 184 12.25 -16.89 -8.46
CA GLY A 184 10.80 -17.03 -8.34
C GLY A 184 10.00 -15.89 -9.00
N ASN A 185 10.50 -14.64 -8.94
CA ASN A 185 9.78 -13.47 -9.44
C ASN A 185 10.74 -12.30 -9.72
N ASP A 186 10.20 -11.23 -10.34
CA ASP A 186 10.94 -10.03 -10.72
C ASP A 186 11.63 -9.35 -9.54
N ARG A 187 11.01 -9.35 -8.37
CA ARG A 187 11.60 -8.75 -7.16
C ARG A 187 12.85 -9.50 -6.70
N GLN A 188 12.82 -10.82 -6.73
CA GLN A 188 14.01 -11.61 -6.39
C GLN A 188 15.15 -11.38 -7.38
N ILE A 189 14.82 -11.29 -8.68
CA ILE A 189 15.79 -10.95 -9.72
C ILE A 189 16.41 -9.58 -9.44
N ALA A 190 15.57 -8.58 -9.15
CA ALA A 190 16.02 -7.22 -8.89
C ALA A 190 16.94 -7.11 -7.67
N GLU A 191 16.58 -7.78 -6.56
CA GLU A 191 17.40 -7.79 -5.34
C GLU A 191 18.75 -8.50 -5.58
N CYS A 192 18.74 -9.63 -6.28
CA CYS A 192 19.97 -10.33 -6.64
C CYS A 192 20.86 -9.49 -7.58
N ALA A 193 20.27 -8.80 -8.54
CA ALA A 193 21.00 -7.94 -9.45
C ALA A 193 21.63 -6.74 -8.71
N ALA A 194 20.92 -6.12 -7.78
CA ALA A 194 21.42 -5.02 -6.97
C ALA A 194 22.54 -5.45 -6.03
N ASP A 195 22.39 -6.58 -5.33
CA ASP A 195 23.44 -7.14 -4.47
C ASP A 195 24.70 -7.49 -5.25
N LEU A 196 24.54 -8.09 -6.44
CA LEU A 196 25.67 -8.43 -7.30
C LEU A 196 26.37 -7.18 -7.85
N ALA A 197 25.59 -6.15 -8.21
CA ALA A 197 26.14 -4.88 -8.69
C ALA A 197 26.95 -4.17 -7.60
N ASP A 198 26.49 -4.18 -6.35
CA ASP A 198 27.22 -3.63 -5.21
C ASP A 198 28.56 -4.35 -4.99
N ARG A 199 28.55 -5.69 -5.05
CA ARG A 199 29.76 -6.51 -4.84
C ARG A 199 30.80 -6.40 -5.95
N CYS A 200 30.34 -6.30 -7.20
CA CYS A 200 31.24 -6.22 -8.37
C CYS A 200 31.81 -4.81 -8.57
N GLY A 201 31.22 -3.80 -7.92
CA GLY A 201 31.51 -2.40 -8.17
C GLY A 201 30.54 -1.78 -9.20
N PRO A 202 29.71 -0.82 -8.81
CA PRO A 202 28.64 -0.29 -9.65
C PRO A 202 29.08 0.22 -11.03
N ASN A 203 30.31 0.76 -11.12
CA ASN A 203 30.86 1.29 -12.38
C ASN A 203 31.25 0.22 -13.40
N ASP A 204 31.41 -1.02 -12.96
CA ASP A 204 31.81 -2.14 -13.82
C ASP A 204 30.61 -2.98 -14.26
N VAL A 205 29.40 -2.66 -13.80
CA VAL A 205 28.22 -3.46 -14.03
C VAL A 205 27.25 -2.78 -14.99
N ALA A 206 26.65 -3.58 -15.87
CA ALA A 206 25.44 -3.22 -16.61
C ALA A 206 24.32 -4.22 -16.32
N ILE A 207 23.08 -3.74 -16.25
CA ILE A 207 21.86 -4.55 -16.12
C ILE A 207 21.03 -4.36 -17.38
N VAL A 208 20.79 -5.46 -18.10
CA VAL A 208 20.01 -5.48 -19.35
C VAL A 208 18.60 -5.96 -19.06
N MET A 209 17.61 -5.17 -19.45
CA MET A 209 16.19 -5.43 -19.18
C MET A 209 15.30 -4.66 -20.17
N ASP A 210 14.01 -4.93 -20.17
CA ASP A 210 13.03 -4.02 -20.74
C ASP A 210 12.89 -2.78 -19.82
N THR A 211 13.40 -1.64 -20.28
CA THR A 211 13.49 -0.40 -19.46
C THR A 211 12.15 0.26 -19.20
N VAL A 212 11.08 -0.18 -19.86
CA VAL A 212 9.70 0.34 -19.71
C VAL A 212 8.83 -0.60 -18.88
N GLY A 213 9.25 -1.84 -18.68
CA GLY A 213 8.46 -2.88 -18.01
C GLY A 213 8.58 -2.91 -16.49
N PRO A 214 7.75 -3.74 -15.80
CA PRO A 214 7.77 -3.90 -14.34
C PRO A 214 9.13 -4.32 -13.77
N MET A 215 9.94 -5.04 -14.55
CA MET A 215 11.30 -5.42 -14.18
C MET A 215 12.19 -4.19 -13.94
N ALA A 216 12.06 -3.16 -14.78
CA ALA A 216 12.83 -1.93 -14.63
C ALA A 216 12.49 -1.20 -13.32
N ASP A 217 11.21 -1.13 -12.97
CA ASP A 217 10.77 -0.51 -11.71
C ASP A 217 11.27 -1.30 -10.50
N ALA A 218 11.26 -2.62 -10.57
CA ALA A 218 11.79 -3.49 -9.52
C ALA A 218 13.31 -3.31 -9.34
N VAL A 219 14.08 -3.29 -10.45
CA VAL A 219 15.53 -3.10 -10.45
C VAL A 219 15.91 -1.71 -9.93
N LYS A 220 15.30 -0.64 -10.44
CA LYS A 220 15.54 0.72 -9.97
C LYS A 220 15.24 0.85 -8.46
N SER A 221 14.13 0.28 -8.01
CA SER A 221 13.75 0.28 -6.59
C SER A 221 14.73 -0.51 -5.72
N ALA A 222 15.24 -1.64 -6.21
CA ALA A 222 16.23 -2.45 -5.49
C ALA A 222 17.57 -1.72 -5.39
N LEU A 223 18.07 -1.13 -6.48
CA LEU A 223 19.30 -0.34 -6.51
C LEU A 223 19.20 0.86 -5.54
N TYR A 224 18.09 1.59 -5.59
CA TYR A 224 17.85 2.73 -4.70
C TYR A 224 17.83 2.33 -3.22
N ARG A 225 17.08 1.29 -2.85
CA ARG A 225 17.01 0.80 -1.46
C ARG A 225 18.36 0.32 -0.92
N ASN A 226 19.18 -0.26 -1.78
CA ASN A 226 20.52 -0.74 -1.40
C ASN A 226 21.59 0.35 -1.51
N SER A 227 21.20 1.59 -1.86
CA SER A 227 22.12 2.74 -2.04
C SER A 227 23.20 2.46 -3.09
N VAL A 228 22.89 1.65 -4.11
CA VAL A 228 23.76 1.37 -5.24
C VAL A 228 23.55 2.45 -6.29
N PRO A 229 24.57 3.25 -6.63
CA PRO A 229 24.41 4.28 -7.66
C PRO A 229 24.19 3.65 -9.02
N PHE A 230 23.30 4.22 -9.81
CA PHE A 230 23.02 3.78 -11.17
C PHE A 230 22.80 4.96 -12.12
N LEU A 231 23.16 4.75 -13.37
CA LEU A 231 22.87 5.69 -14.44
C LEU A 231 21.44 5.53 -14.88
N ASN A 232 20.62 6.47 -14.48
CA ASN A 232 19.24 6.56 -14.95
C ASN A 232 19.24 7.53 -16.15
N SER A 233 18.83 7.05 -17.30
CA SER A 233 18.35 7.95 -18.32
C SER A 233 17.06 8.57 -17.76
N LEU A 234 17.16 9.80 -17.27
CA LEU A 234 16.03 10.53 -16.67
C LEU A 234 15.00 10.77 -17.79
N ASN A 235 13.99 9.95 -17.80
CA ASN A 235 12.78 10.25 -18.56
C ASN A 235 12.00 11.34 -17.81
N VAL A 236 11.24 12.18 -18.52
CA VAL A 236 10.38 13.23 -17.93
C VAL A 236 9.50 12.66 -16.82
N ARG A 237 9.00 11.43 -16.98
CA ARG A 237 8.19 10.71 -15.97
C ARG A 237 8.94 10.43 -14.65
N ASP A 238 10.28 10.34 -14.68
CA ASP A 238 11.09 10.03 -13.50
C ASP A 238 11.43 11.28 -12.69
N LEU A 239 11.14 12.46 -13.21
CA LEU A 239 11.34 13.74 -12.54
C LEU A 239 10.28 13.94 -11.45
N SER A 240 10.72 13.99 -10.19
CA SER A 240 9.83 14.15 -9.03
C SER A 240 8.98 15.41 -9.10
N ASN A 241 9.53 16.51 -9.58
CA ASN A 241 8.82 17.79 -9.74
C ASN A 241 7.69 17.71 -10.77
N VAL A 242 7.89 17.00 -11.89
CA VAL A 242 6.84 16.77 -12.90
C VAL A 242 5.73 15.88 -12.31
N ARG A 243 6.08 14.77 -11.68
CA ARG A 243 5.10 13.88 -11.02
C ARG A 243 4.31 14.62 -9.95
N ASN A 244 4.99 15.33 -9.06
CA ASN A 244 4.33 16.09 -8.00
C ASN A 244 3.38 17.15 -8.57
N PHE A 245 3.75 17.79 -9.68
CA PHE A 245 2.87 18.78 -10.32
C PHE A 245 1.62 18.14 -10.92
N LEU A 246 1.75 17.02 -11.63
CA LEU A 246 0.59 16.30 -12.21
C LEU A 246 -0.31 15.75 -11.11
N GLU A 247 0.26 15.17 -10.06
CA GLU A 247 -0.48 14.68 -8.89
C GLU A 247 -1.21 15.81 -8.16
N PHE A 248 -0.55 16.96 -8.00
CA PHE A 248 -1.17 18.17 -7.43
C PHE A 248 -2.42 18.59 -8.21
N LEU A 249 -2.34 18.64 -9.54
CA LEU A 249 -3.48 19.00 -10.39
C LEU A 249 -4.61 17.99 -10.28
N GLN A 250 -4.29 16.68 -10.26
CA GLN A 250 -5.27 15.62 -10.10
C GLN A 250 -6.02 15.71 -8.77
N LEU A 251 -5.30 15.95 -7.67
CA LEU A 251 -5.90 16.13 -6.35
C LEU A 251 -6.67 17.45 -6.25
N ALA A 252 -6.18 18.51 -6.88
CA ALA A 252 -6.88 19.81 -6.92
C ALA A 252 -8.21 19.74 -7.69
N LEU A 253 -8.26 19.00 -8.80
CA LEU A 253 -9.50 18.77 -9.55
C LEU A 253 -10.52 17.94 -8.75
N SER A 254 -10.02 17.11 -7.81
CA SER A 254 -10.82 16.28 -6.92
C SER A 254 -10.98 16.88 -5.50
N PHE A 255 -10.76 18.19 -5.34
CA PHE A 255 -10.66 18.91 -4.05
C PHE A 255 -11.78 18.61 -3.04
N GLU A 256 -13.02 18.37 -3.49
CA GLU A 256 -14.16 18.10 -2.62
C GLU A 256 -14.16 16.68 -2.01
N THR A 257 -13.47 15.72 -2.63
CA THR A 257 -13.48 14.30 -2.23
C THR A 257 -12.17 13.82 -1.63
N VAL A 258 -11.11 14.61 -1.76
CA VAL A 258 -9.75 14.29 -1.30
C VAL A 258 -9.62 14.59 0.20
N LYS A 259 -8.83 13.78 0.92
CA LYS A 259 -8.49 14.00 2.33
C LYS A 259 -7.14 14.70 2.50
N VAL A 260 -6.96 15.29 3.66
CA VAL A 260 -5.71 15.98 4.02
C VAL A 260 -4.49 15.07 3.89
N ARG A 261 -4.59 13.80 4.28
CA ARG A 261 -3.50 12.81 4.16
C ARG A 261 -3.00 12.66 2.73
N ASP A 262 -3.92 12.71 1.76
CA ASP A 262 -3.63 12.45 0.35
C ASP A 262 -2.80 13.61 -0.28
N VAL A 263 -2.85 14.80 0.30
CA VAL A 263 -2.12 15.99 -0.17
C VAL A 263 -0.95 16.39 0.73
N ARG A 264 -0.78 15.79 1.90
CA ARG A 264 0.19 16.26 2.90
C ARG A 264 1.63 16.25 2.41
N GLU A 265 2.05 15.20 1.71
CA GLU A 265 3.41 15.12 1.14
C GLU A 265 3.64 16.17 0.07
N LEU A 266 2.68 16.38 -0.81
CA LEU A 266 2.73 17.42 -1.84
C LEU A 266 2.74 18.82 -1.25
N LEU A 267 1.93 19.06 -0.20
CA LEU A 267 1.97 20.33 0.52
C LEU A 267 3.35 20.58 1.11
N SER A 268 3.97 19.55 1.70
CA SER A 268 5.34 19.65 2.23
C SER A 268 6.36 19.93 1.14
N ALA A 269 6.27 19.29 -0.02
CA ALA A 269 7.13 19.54 -1.18
C ALA A 269 7.03 20.99 -1.66
N TYR A 270 5.87 21.61 -1.52
CA TYR A 270 5.63 23.02 -1.92
C TYR A 270 5.74 24.02 -0.77
N GLY A 271 6.31 23.60 0.38
CA GLY A 271 6.57 24.46 1.54
C GLY A 271 5.36 24.71 2.44
N GLY A 272 4.27 23.96 2.27
CA GLY A 272 3.13 23.92 3.19
C GLY A 272 3.32 22.91 4.30
N PHE A 273 2.47 22.96 5.33
CA PHE A 273 2.48 22.02 6.43
C PHE A 273 1.09 21.83 7.04
N ILE A 274 0.69 20.59 7.28
CA ILE A 274 -0.52 20.21 8.04
C ILE A 274 -0.16 19.09 8.98
N TYR A 275 -0.60 19.19 10.26
CA TYR A 275 -0.38 18.13 11.24
C TYR A 275 -1.14 16.85 10.88
N SER A 276 -0.55 15.70 11.14
CA SER A 276 -1.13 14.38 10.89
C SER A 276 -2.45 14.13 11.63
N LYS A 277 -2.70 14.83 12.74
CA LYS A 277 -3.99 14.82 13.44
C LYS A 277 -5.17 15.05 12.47
N TYR A 278 -5.00 15.87 11.43
CA TYR A 278 -6.05 16.24 10.48
C TYR A 278 -6.09 15.36 9.22
N ASP A 279 -5.31 14.32 9.13
CA ASP A 279 -5.18 13.46 7.93
C ASP A 279 -6.51 12.92 7.39
N MET A 280 -7.46 12.66 8.28
CA MET A 280 -8.76 12.10 7.90
C MET A 280 -9.82 13.13 7.51
N TYR A 281 -9.50 14.42 7.65
CA TYR A 281 -10.40 15.51 7.27
C TYR A 281 -10.51 15.61 5.74
N TYR A 282 -11.71 15.90 5.24
CA TYR A 282 -11.89 16.24 3.82
C TYR A 282 -11.31 17.63 3.55
N LEU A 283 -10.48 17.74 2.52
CA LEU A 283 -9.64 18.89 2.26
C LEU A 283 -10.44 20.18 2.08
N SER A 284 -11.53 20.14 1.32
CA SER A 284 -12.40 21.29 1.08
C SER A 284 -13.05 21.81 2.37
N LYS A 285 -13.45 20.90 3.25
CA LYS A 285 -14.03 21.23 4.54
C LYS A 285 -12.96 21.72 5.52
N PHE A 286 -11.81 21.04 5.60
CA PHE A 286 -10.66 21.48 6.38
C PHE A 286 -10.21 22.89 5.99
N HIS A 287 -10.21 23.21 4.70
CA HIS A 287 -9.86 24.54 4.21
C HIS A 287 -10.75 25.63 4.83
N ARG A 288 -12.05 25.38 5.02
CA ARG A 288 -13.04 26.31 5.59
C ARG A 288 -13.00 26.39 7.11
N THR A 289 -12.32 25.47 7.80
CA THR A 289 -12.23 25.48 9.27
C THR A 289 -11.40 26.65 9.80
N GLY A 290 -11.72 27.12 11.03
CA GLY A 290 -10.92 28.10 11.76
C GLY A 290 -9.58 27.59 12.30
N ILE A 291 -9.22 26.33 12.01
CA ILE A 291 -7.95 25.73 12.42
C ILE A 291 -6.79 26.55 11.87
N ARG A 292 -5.83 26.90 12.73
CA ARG A 292 -4.65 27.70 12.34
C ARG A 292 -3.79 26.94 11.34
N LYS A 293 -3.55 27.55 10.18
CA LYS A 293 -2.72 27.05 9.08
C LYS A 293 -1.58 28.04 8.83
N SER A 294 -0.46 27.57 8.26
CA SER A 294 0.59 28.50 7.79
C SER A 294 0.10 29.29 6.58
N ASP A 295 0.63 30.50 6.37
CA ASP A 295 0.25 31.34 5.24
C ASP A 295 0.46 30.61 3.90
N ARG A 296 1.57 29.89 3.77
CA ARG A 296 1.85 29.09 2.57
C ARG A 296 0.83 27.95 2.36
N THR A 297 0.43 27.25 3.43
CA THR A 297 -0.63 26.23 3.34
C THR A 297 -1.96 26.84 2.88
N VAL A 298 -2.33 27.99 3.42
CA VAL A 298 -3.56 28.69 3.00
C VAL A 298 -3.49 29.09 1.51
N GLU A 299 -2.36 29.61 1.06
CA GLU A 299 -2.13 29.95 -0.34
C GLU A 299 -2.30 28.75 -1.27
N ILE A 300 -1.66 27.61 -0.94
CA ILE A 300 -1.75 26.37 -1.74
C ILE A 300 -3.19 25.85 -1.77
N LEU A 301 -3.89 25.83 -0.62
CA LEU A 301 -5.28 25.38 -0.56
C LEU A 301 -6.24 26.29 -1.36
N ASN A 302 -5.98 27.59 -1.37
CA ASN A 302 -6.72 28.54 -2.21
C ASN A 302 -6.48 28.30 -3.72
N ILE A 303 -5.26 27.91 -4.09
CA ILE A 303 -4.96 27.55 -5.48
C ILE A 303 -5.71 26.24 -5.84
N MET A 304 -5.66 25.24 -4.98
CA MET A 304 -6.35 23.97 -5.21
C MET A 304 -7.86 24.14 -5.34
N SER A 305 -8.47 24.90 -4.45
CA SER A 305 -9.93 25.14 -4.45
C SER A 305 -10.42 25.89 -5.68
N GLY A 306 -9.59 26.74 -6.28
CA GLY A 306 -9.89 27.53 -7.47
C GLY A 306 -9.10 27.09 -8.70
N VAL A 307 -8.64 25.85 -8.76
CA VAL A 307 -7.74 25.38 -9.82
C VAL A 307 -8.32 25.51 -11.22
N LYS A 308 -9.63 25.27 -11.39
CA LYS A 308 -10.33 25.35 -12.68
C LYS A 308 -10.41 26.78 -13.27
N ASP A 309 -10.23 27.77 -12.42
CA ASP A 309 -10.25 29.19 -12.81
C ASP A 309 -8.83 29.73 -13.08
N ARG A 310 -7.82 28.85 -13.10
CA ARG A 310 -6.42 29.19 -13.32
C ARG A 310 -5.85 28.46 -14.53
N THR A 311 -4.86 29.05 -15.16
CA THR A 311 -4.11 28.39 -16.21
C THR A 311 -3.05 27.44 -15.63
N PHE A 312 -2.61 26.45 -16.42
CA PHE A 312 -1.52 25.55 -16.02
C PHE A 312 -0.25 26.32 -15.65
N GLY A 313 0.09 27.36 -16.42
CA GLY A 313 1.26 28.21 -16.16
C GLY A 313 1.14 29.02 -14.85
N GLU A 314 -0.04 29.53 -14.54
CA GLU A 314 -0.29 30.22 -13.25
C GLU A 314 -0.14 29.28 -12.06
N VAL A 315 -0.69 28.07 -12.14
CA VAL A 315 -0.56 27.05 -11.09
C VAL A 315 0.92 26.62 -10.94
N CYS A 316 1.62 26.38 -12.05
CA CYS A 316 3.05 26.04 -12.02
C CYS A 316 3.86 27.15 -11.34
N THR A 317 3.62 28.41 -11.70
CA THR A 317 4.34 29.56 -11.14
C THR A 317 4.07 29.75 -9.65
N ALA A 318 2.84 29.50 -9.21
CA ALA A 318 2.42 29.70 -7.82
C ALA A 318 2.85 28.55 -6.88
N CYS A 319 2.84 27.30 -7.34
CA CYS A 319 3.07 26.14 -6.50
C CYS A 319 4.50 25.60 -6.59
N VAL A 320 5.04 25.42 -7.81
CA VAL A 320 6.33 24.77 -8.03
C VAL A 320 7.50 25.68 -7.62
N PRO A 321 8.47 25.19 -6.83
CA PRO A 321 9.67 25.94 -6.48
C PRO A 321 10.42 26.44 -7.72
N SER A 322 11.01 27.64 -7.67
CA SER A 322 11.64 28.29 -8.84
C SER A 322 12.76 27.46 -9.49
N ALA A 323 13.49 26.69 -8.69
CA ALA A 323 14.57 25.82 -9.18
C ALA A 323 14.04 24.60 -9.96
N GLU A 324 12.81 24.19 -9.71
CA GLU A 324 12.19 22.99 -10.28
C GLU A 324 11.23 23.29 -11.45
N ARG A 325 10.89 24.57 -11.65
CA ARG A 325 9.95 25.02 -12.69
C ARG A 325 10.37 24.70 -14.13
N PRO A 326 11.68 24.78 -14.51
CA PRO A 326 12.06 24.63 -15.92
C PRO A 326 11.52 23.36 -16.57
N SER A 327 11.62 22.22 -15.92
CA SER A 327 11.13 20.92 -16.46
C SER A 327 9.61 20.89 -16.63
N VAL A 328 8.88 21.44 -15.66
CA VAL A 328 7.41 21.51 -15.73
C VAL A 328 6.98 22.50 -16.83
N THR A 329 7.63 23.67 -16.90
CA THR A 329 7.32 24.67 -17.94
C THR A 329 7.59 24.10 -19.33
N MET A 330 8.72 23.40 -19.51
CA MET A 330 9.05 22.77 -20.79
C MET A 330 7.97 21.78 -21.23
N LEU A 331 7.47 20.92 -20.31
CA LEU A 331 6.37 20.00 -20.61
C LEU A 331 5.10 20.75 -21.03
N LEU A 332 4.74 21.80 -20.29
CA LEU A 332 3.56 22.62 -20.61
C LEU A 332 3.70 23.35 -21.95
N ASP A 333 4.92 23.80 -22.30
CA ASP A 333 5.24 24.42 -23.60
C ASP A 333 5.15 23.39 -24.74
N GLN A 334 5.67 22.18 -24.55
CA GLN A 334 5.57 21.09 -25.53
C GLN A 334 4.12 20.67 -25.81
N MET A 335 3.28 20.71 -24.77
CA MET A 335 1.85 20.41 -24.89
C MET A 335 1.00 21.63 -25.21
N GLU A 336 1.60 22.81 -25.42
CA GLU A 336 0.95 24.08 -25.74
C GLU A 336 -0.17 24.50 -24.77
N CYS A 337 -0.10 24.04 -23.52
CA CYS A 337 -1.16 24.26 -22.52
C CYS A 337 -0.83 25.27 -21.42
N VAL A 338 0.28 26.01 -21.51
CA VAL A 338 0.69 27.03 -20.50
C VAL A 338 -0.43 28.01 -20.18
N ASN A 339 -1.13 28.47 -21.21
CA ASN A 339 -2.19 29.48 -21.10
C ASN A 339 -3.60 28.89 -21.07
N GLU A 340 -3.73 27.56 -21.14
CA GLU A 340 -5.00 26.86 -21.06
C GLU A 340 -5.47 26.75 -19.60
N TYR A 341 -6.77 26.83 -19.37
CA TYR A 341 -7.36 26.60 -18.06
C TYR A 341 -7.26 25.14 -17.66
N VAL A 342 -6.99 24.87 -16.38
CA VAL A 342 -6.86 23.51 -15.85
C VAL A 342 -8.16 22.73 -16.02
N SER A 343 -8.09 21.67 -16.77
CA SER A 343 -9.21 20.74 -17.02
C SER A 343 -8.75 19.29 -16.93
N GLN A 344 -9.68 18.36 -16.68
CA GLN A 344 -9.37 16.94 -16.60
C GLN A 344 -8.87 16.39 -17.93
N ASP A 345 -9.46 16.81 -19.06
CA ASP A 345 -9.11 16.31 -20.38
C ASP A 345 -7.63 16.66 -20.73
N ILE A 346 -7.21 17.90 -20.52
CA ILE A 346 -5.83 18.32 -20.76
C ILE A 346 -4.87 17.64 -19.78
N LEU A 347 -5.28 17.47 -18.50
CA LEU A 347 -4.47 16.75 -17.52
C LEU A 347 -4.27 15.28 -17.91
N ASP A 348 -5.32 14.62 -18.41
CA ASP A 348 -5.23 13.22 -18.88
C ASP A 348 -4.28 13.09 -20.07
N ASP A 349 -4.26 14.07 -20.97
CA ASP A 349 -3.33 14.15 -22.08
C ASP A 349 -1.88 14.42 -21.62
N LEU A 350 -1.68 15.32 -20.63
CA LEU A 350 -0.37 15.56 -20.00
C LEU A 350 0.18 14.29 -19.32
N VAL A 351 -0.65 13.63 -18.53
CA VAL A 351 -0.28 12.36 -17.86
C VAL A 351 0.07 11.28 -18.89
N TYR A 352 -0.71 11.22 -19.97
CA TYR A 352 -0.43 10.29 -21.06
C TYR A 352 0.88 10.62 -21.77
N ALA A 353 1.13 11.90 -22.09
CA ALA A 353 2.34 12.33 -22.74
C ALA A 353 3.60 11.98 -21.93
N VAL A 354 3.58 12.27 -20.61
CA VAL A 354 4.70 11.96 -19.71
C VAL A 354 4.96 10.46 -19.60
N ASN A 355 3.92 9.64 -19.55
CA ASN A 355 4.06 8.20 -19.32
C ASN A 355 4.29 7.38 -20.58
N SER A 356 3.87 7.87 -21.75
CA SER A 356 3.81 7.07 -22.97
C SER A 356 4.62 7.63 -24.12
N ILE A 357 4.91 8.95 -24.16
CA ILE A 357 5.67 9.57 -25.25
C ILE A 357 7.12 9.78 -24.78
N SER A 358 8.09 9.21 -25.48
CA SER A 358 9.51 9.43 -25.21
C SER A 358 9.94 10.83 -25.60
N SER A 359 10.58 11.57 -24.69
CA SER A 359 11.27 12.82 -25.03
C SER A 359 12.75 12.55 -25.30
N LEU A 360 13.25 12.99 -26.44
CA LEU A 360 14.64 12.82 -26.86
C LEU A 360 15.62 13.72 -26.09
N ASP A 361 15.15 14.83 -25.51
CA ASP A 361 16.02 15.91 -25.00
C ASP A 361 16.70 15.60 -23.65
N HIS A 362 16.37 14.49 -22.98
CA HIS A 362 16.85 14.21 -21.62
C HIS A 362 18.03 13.25 -21.52
N ASN A 363 18.41 12.59 -22.63
CA ASN A 363 19.47 11.57 -22.61
C ASN A 363 20.89 12.15 -22.89
N GLU A 364 21.04 13.40 -23.29
CA GLU A 364 22.29 13.94 -23.82
C GLU A 364 23.12 14.82 -22.83
N GLN A 365 22.59 15.16 -21.66
CA GLN A 365 23.21 16.19 -20.79
C GLN A 365 23.82 15.69 -19.47
N LEU A 366 24.15 14.41 -19.33
CA LEU A 366 24.93 13.98 -18.17
C LEU A 366 26.41 14.39 -18.35
N SER A 367 26.90 15.20 -17.41
CA SER A 367 28.33 15.51 -17.35
C SER A 367 29.18 14.25 -17.19
N PRO A 368 30.45 14.24 -17.63
CA PRO A 368 31.33 13.09 -17.42
C PRO A 368 31.44 12.65 -15.96
N ASP A 369 31.30 13.59 -15.03
CA ASP A 369 31.40 13.32 -13.59
C ASP A 369 30.12 12.68 -13.00
N GLU A 370 29.00 12.73 -13.73
CA GLU A 370 27.73 12.09 -13.34
C GLU A 370 27.56 10.67 -13.90
N LYS A 371 28.52 10.17 -14.68
CA LYS A 371 28.52 8.84 -15.29
C LYS A 371 29.04 7.74 -14.37
N THR A 372 28.83 7.86 -13.07
CA THR A 372 29.22 6.86 -12.08
C THR A 372 28.04 6.01 -11.65
N GLY A 373 28.16 4.70 -11.76
CA GLY A 373 27.14 3.77 -11.32
C GLY A 373 26.81 2.66 -12.32
N VAL A 374 25.87 1.82 -11.92
CA VAL A 374 25.35 0.72 -12.73
C VAL A 374 24.69 1.25 -14.00
N LEU A 375 25.07 0.71 -15.16
CA LEU A 375 24.47 1.07 -16.44
C LEU A 375 23.17 0.26 -16.64
N LEU A 376 22.04 0.93 -16.79
CA LEU A 376 20.77 0.29 -17.16
C LEU A 376 20.62 0.32 -18.68
N VAL A 377 20.44 -0.85 -19.29
CA VAL A 377 20.45 -1.02 -20.75
C VAL A 377 19.12 -1.60 -21.23
N ASP A 378 18.54 -0.96 -22.25
CA ASP A 378 17.35 -1.50 -22.90
C ASP A 378 17.69 -2.68 -23.80
N CYS A 379 16.98 -3.78 -23.60
CA CYS A 379 17.20 -5.05 -24.32
C CYS A 379 16.79 -5.01 -25.79
N LYS A 380 16.00 -4.02 -26.24
CA LYS A 380 15.47 -3.91 -27.61
C LYS A 380 16.30 -3.00 -28.50
N ASN A 381 17.01 -2.03 -27.94
CA ASN A 381 17.65 -0.96 -28.68
C ASN A 381 19.17 -0.98 -28.63
N SER A 382 19.78 -1.84 -27.80
CA SER A 382 21.24 -1.96 -27.68
C SER A 382 21.76 -3.29 -28.21
N VAL A 383 22.99 -3.28 -28.73
CA VAL A 383 23.71 -4.46 -29.23
C VAL A 383 25.01 -4.66 -28.46
N TYR A 384 25.74 -3.58 -28.21
CA TYR A 384 27.01 -3.60 -27.47
C TYR A 384 26.93 -2.91 -26.12
N ILE A 385 27.73 -3.39 -25.18
CA ILE A 385 27.80 -2.85 -23.82
C ILE A 385 29.26 -2.81 -23.38
N ASP A 386 29.76 -1.61 -23.09
CA ASP A 386 31.14 -1.40 -22.64
C ASP A 386 31.24 -1.48 -21.10
N ARG A 387 30.93 -2.65 -20.55
CA ARG A 387 31.07 -3.01 -19.13
C ARG A 387 31.59 -4.44 -19.00
N PRO A 388 32.51 -4.72 -18.05
CA PRO A 388 33.05 -6.07 -17.88
C PRO A 388 32.05 -7.07 -17.31
N VAL A 389 31.11 -6.63 -16.46
CA VAL A 389 30.10 -7.48 -15.81
C VAL A 389 28.70 -7.12 -16.32
N ILE A 390 27.98 -8.09 -16.87
CA ILE A 390 26.64 -7.85 -17.40
C ILE A 390 25.65 -8.83 -16.79
N ILE A 391 24.54 -8.28 -16.32
CA ILE A 391 23.43 -9.01 -15.73
C ILE A 391 22.23 -8.90 -16.67
N TYR A 392 21.83 -10.01 -17.27
CA TYR A 392 20.65 -10.10 -18.12
C TYR A 392 19.45 -10.55 -17.29
N THR A 393 18.32 -9.84 -17.37
CA THR A 393 17.16 -10.08 -16.51
C THR A 393 15.90 -10.38 -17.32
N GLY A 394 15.10 -11.34 -16.85
CA GLY A 394 13.81 -11.69 -17.45
C GLY A 394 13.94 -12.58 -18.67
N MET A 395 14.31 -12.00 -19.81
CA MET A 395 14.47 -12.66 -21.12
C MET A 395 13.25 -13.46 -21.61
N CYS A 396 12.05 -13.02 -21.21
CA CYS A 396 10.76 -13.51 -21.68
C CYS A 396 10.25 -12.67 -22.86
N SER A 397 8.94 -12.74 -23.13
CA SER A 397 8.28 -12.03 -24.23
C SER A 397 8.47 -10.52 -24.23
N GLU A 398 8.78 -9.90 -23.09
CA GLU A 398 9.12 -8.46 -23.02
C GLU A 398 10.40 -8.08 -23.77
N TRP A 399 11.26 -9.03 -24.07
CA TRP A 399 12.46 -8.83 -24.89
C TRP A 399 12.15 -8.85 -26.40
N GLU A 400 10.94 -9.27 -26.78
CA GLU A 400 10.52 -9.33 -28.15
C GLU A 400 10.12 -7.95 -28.68
N ILE A 401 10.51 -7.66 -29.91
CA ILE A 401 10.04 -6.47 -30.60
C ILE A 401 8.63 -6.76 -31.11
N ASP A 402 7.68 -5.91 -30.74
CA ASP A 402 6.30 -6.03 -31.20
C ASP A 402 6.21 -5.75 -32.71
N LEU A 403 5.81 -6.76 -33.44
CA LEU A 403 5.57 -6.68 -34.87
C LEU A 403 4.09 -6.45 -35.25
N SER A 404 3.26 -5.97 -34.31
CA SER A 404 1.84 -5.62 -34.55
C SER A 404 1.67 -4.55 -35.61
N VAL A 405 2.75 -3.80 -35.90
CA VAL A 405 2.88 -2.81 -36.97
C VAL A 405 2.85 -3.40 -38.38
N LEU A 406 2.79 -4.70 -38.53
CA LEU A 406 2.85 -5.38 -39.85
C LEU A 406 1.75 -4.96 -40.83
N ASP A 407 0.69 -4.32 -40.39
CA ASP A 407 -0.34 -3.76 -41.25
C ASP A 407 0.20 -2.64 -42.15
N TYR A 408 1.28 -1.97 -41.76
CA TYR A 408 1.92 -0.89 -42.55
C TYR A 408 3.15 -1.34 -43.34
N ILE A 409 3.56 -2.61 -43.23
CA ILE A 409 4.73 -3.19 -43.91
C ILE A 409 4.28 -4.34 -44.83
N ASP A 410 5.04 -4.60 -45.89
CA ASP A 410 4.82 -5.79 -46.73
C ASP A 410 5.09 -7.04 -45.87
N PRO A 411 4.12 -7.95 -45.73
CA PRO A 411 4.29 -9.20 -44.99
C PRO A 411 5.49 -10.05 -45.42
N LYS A 412 5.93 -9.88 -46.67
CA LYS A 412 7.13 -10.57 -47.20
C LYS A 412 8.43 -10.14 -46.54
N LYS A 413 8.46 -8.98 -45.88
CA LYS A 413 9.65 -8.49 -45.16
C LYS A 413 9.75 -9.03 -43.72
N ARG A 414 8.74 -9.73 -43.25
CA ARG A 414 8.71 -10.26 -41.89
C ARG A 414 9.90 -11.18 -41.54
N PRO A 415 10.28 -12.12 -42.38
CA PRO A 415 11.45 -12.97 -42.10
C PRO A 415 12.74 -12.16 -41.90
N ASP A 416 13.01 -11.19 -42.79
CA ASP A 416 14.20 -10.33 -42.70
C ASP A 416 14.24 -9.51 -41.41
N ILE A 417 13.08 -9.09 -40.93
CA ILE A 417 12.94 -8.34 -39.69
C ILE A 417 13.22 -9.26 -38.46
N GLU A 418 12.67 -10.46 -38.50
CA GLU A 418 12.85 -11.44 -37.42
C GLU A 418 14.32 -11.91 -37.35
N GLU A 419 14.96 -12.12 -38.47
CA GLU A 419 16.37 -12.47 -38.57
C GLU A 419 17.29 -11.37 -38.00
N ARG A 420 17.03 -10.10 -38.33
CA ARG A 420 17.76 -8.95 -37.76
C ARG A 420 17.59 -8.84 -36.25
N ASN A 421 16.37 -9.03 -35.74
CA ASN A 421 16.09 -8.97 -34.32
C ASN A 421 16.75 -10.14 -33.59
N ALA A 422 16.79 -11.33 -34.19
CA ALA A 422 17.51 -12.47 -33.66
C ALA A 422 19.02 -12.21 -33.57
N LEU A 423 19.61 -11.63 -34.62
CA LEU A 423 21.04 -11.26 -34.66
C LEU A 423 21.38 -10.20 -33.57
N ARG A 424 20.49 -9.20 -33.38
CA ARG A 424 20.65 -8.22 -32.28
C ARG A 424 20.64 -8.89 -30.91
N PHE A 425 19.67 -9.75 -30.68
CA PHE A 425 19.55 -10.50 -29.42
C PHE A 425 20.80 -11.37 -29.21
N GLU A 426 21.24 -12.10 -30.24
CA GLU A 426 22.41 -12.97 -30.18
C GLU A 426 23.69 -12.18 -29.85
N ALA A 427 23.88 -11.02 -30.46
CA ALA A 427 25.01 -10.16 -30.19
C ALA A 427 24.95 -9.56 -28.76
N LEU A 428 23.78 -9.13 -28.35
CA LEU A 428 23.59 -8.52 -27.03
C LEU A 428 23.89 -9.48 -25.88
N ILE A 429 23.42 -10.73 -25.95
CA ILE A 429 23.58 -11.70 -24.85
C ILE A 429 25.02 -12.21 -24.68
N GLN A 430 25.90 -11.87 -25.61
CA GLN A 430 27.33 -12.23 -25.60
C GLN A 430 28.23 -11.17 -24.96
N GLN A 431 27.71 -9.98 -24.67
CA GLN A 431 28.50 -8.85 -24.20
C GLN A 431 29.02 -9.06 -22.75
N GLY A 432 30.16 -8.41 -22.44
CA GLY A 432 30.86 -8.52 -21.15
C GLY A 432 31.78 -9.73 -21.03
N SER A 433 32.78 -9.64 -20.16
CA SER A 433 33.67 -10.76 -19.82
C SER A 433 33.06 -11.70 -18.78
N VAL A 434 32.23 -11.17 -17.88
CA VAL A 434 31.45 -11.91 -16.86
C VAL A 434 29.96 -11.67 -17.10
N ARG A 435 29.20 -12.75 -17.24
CA ARG A 435 27.79 -12.71 -17.62
C ARG A 435 26.94 -13.46 -16.60
N TYR A 436 25.81 -12.86 -16.20
CA TYR A 436 24.82 -13.47 -15.35
C TYR A 436 23.46 -13.41 -16.06
N TYR A 437 22.80 -14.57 -16.18
CA TYR A 437 21.48 -14.68 -16.82
C TYR A 437 20.45 -15.02 -15.75
N PHE A 438 19.63 -14.04 -15.34
CA PHE A 438 18.58 -14.17 -14.35
C PHE A 438 17.22 -14.25 -15.02
N VAL A 439 16.50 -15.33 -14.81
CA VAL A 439 15.22 -15.60 -15.47
C VAL A 439 14.15 -15.96 -14.44
N ASN A 440 12.91 -15.70 -14.80
CA ASN A 440 11.77 -15.99 -13.94
C ASN A 440 11.41 -17.49 -13.99
N ALA A 441 11.06 -18.09 -12.86
CA ALA A 441 10.44 -19.40 -12.83
C ALA A 441 8.99 -19.32 -13.33
N THR A 442 8.28 -18.28 -12.87
CA THR A 442 6.88 -18.04 -13.22
C THR A 442 6.63 -16.58 -13.59
N LYS A 443 5.70 -16.35 -14.50
CA LYS A 443 5.25 -15.02 -14.90
C LYS A 443 3.73 -15.03 -15.07
N GLY A 444 3.03 -14.09 -14.40
CA GLY A 444 1.57 -14.05 -14.46
C GLY A 444 0.86 -15.30 -13.95
N GLY A 445 1.46 -16.03 -12.99
CA GLY A 445 0.89 -17.26 -12.44
C GLY A 445 1.12 -18.54 -13.27
N SER A 446 1.80 -18.41 -14.43
CA SER A 446 2.16 -19.54 -15.29
C SER A 446 3.68 -19.70 -15.36
N GLU A 447 4.16 -20.87 -15.80
CA GLU A 447 5.58 -21.10 -16.07
C GLU A 447 6.10 -20.07 -17.09
N ALA A 448 7.26 -19.46 -16.79
CA ALA A 448 7.83 -18.44 -17.66
C ALA A 448 8.39 -19.06 -18.95
N VAL A 449 8.00 -18.46 -20.08
CA VAL A 449 8.42 -18.90 -21.42
C VAL A 449 9.54 -17.98 -21.89
N PRO A 450 10.69 -18.53 -22.34
CA PRO A 450 11.75 -17.76 -22.99
C PRO A 450 11.25 -16.99 -24.20
N CYS A 451 11.89 -15.85 -24.51
CA CYS A 451 11.57 -15.12 -25.73
C CYS A 451 11.87 -15.95 -26.99
N LYS A 452 11.12 -15.71 -28.07
CA LYS A 452 11.21 -16.46 -29.35
C LYS A 452 12.60 -16.42 -30.01
N TYR A 453 13.44 -15.43 -29.65
CA TYR A 453 14.78 -15.32 -30.25
C TYR A 453 15.73 -16.45 -29.78
N PHE A 454 15.47 -17.08 -28.64
CA PHE A 454 16.19 -18.31 -28.26
C PHE A 454 15.96 -19.42 -29.28
N ASP A 455 14.72 -19.60 -29.73
CA ASP A 455 14.39 -20.60 -30.78
C ASP A 455 15.09 -20.29 -32.11
N ALA A 456 15.13 -18.99 -32.49
CA ALA A 456 15.81 -18.55 -33.70
C ALA A 456 17.32 -18.81 -33.61
N CYS A 457 17.97 -18.50 -32.49
CA CYS A 457 19.39 -18.79 -32.26
C CYS A 457 19.72 -20.28 -32.30
N ILE A 458 18.80 -21.13 -31.88
CA ILE A 458 18.95 -22.59 -31.91
C ILE A 458 18.81 -23.11 -33.35
N ARG A 459 17.86 -22.59 -34.13
CA ARG A 459 17.65 -22.98 -35.52
C ARG A 459 18.81 -22.58 -36.44
N LEU A 460 19.43 -21.43 -36.20
CA LEU A 460 20.61 -20.99 -36.93
C LEU A 460 21.83 -21.90 -36.78
N ARG A 461 21.86 -22.76 -35.76
CA ARG A 461 22.94 -23.72 -35.51
C ARG A 461 22.86 -25.01 -36.33
N VAL A 462 21.72 -25.31 -36.90
CA VAL A 462 21.50 -26.51 -37.68
C VAL A 462 21.06 -26.08 -39.10
N PRO A 463 21.99 -25.46 -39.90
CA PRO A 463 21.72 -25.25 -41.30
C PRO A 463 21.47 -26.61 -41.96
N ASP A 464 20.71 -26.71 -42.95
CA ASP A 464 20.35 -27.96 -43.66
C ASP A 464 19.38 -28.88 -42.89
N TRP A 465 18.71 -28.39 -41.91
CA TRP A 465 17.73 -29.08 -41.08
C TRP A 465 16.59 -29.72 -41.92
N ASP A 466 16.18 -29.12 -43.04
CA ASP A 466 15.10 -29.65 -43.88
C ASP A 466 15.59 -30.74 -44.86
N ASP A 467 16.92 -30.87 -45.05
CA ASP A 467 17.51 -31.69 -46.13
C ASP A 467 18.21 -32.97 -45.62
N ARG A 468 18.36 -33.19 -44.30
CA ARG A 468 19.06 -34.36 -43.72
C ARG A 468 18.39 -34.92 -42.46
N GLU A 469 18.68 -36.20 -42.19
CA GLU A 469 18.33 -36.80 -40.89
C GLU A 469 19.15 -36.15 -39.78
N LEU A 470 18.43 -35.56 -38.77
CA LEU A 470 19.03 -34.93 -37.63
C LEU A 470 19.45 -35.97 -36.56
N THR A 471 20.56 -35.73 -35.92
CA THR A 471 20.95 -36.48 -34.72
C THR A 471 19.98 -36.22 -33.57
N GLU A 472 19.95 -37.09 -32.55
CA GLU A 472 19.11 -36.90 -31.39
C GLU A 472 19.45 -35.62 -30.60
N GLU A 473 20.68 -35.14 -30.65
CA GLU A 473 21.11 -33.90 -30.05
C GLU A 473 20.61 -32.69 -30.84
N GLU A 474 20.68 -32.74 -32.17
CA GLU A 474 20.10 -31.74 -33.07
C GLU A 474 18.57 -31.69 -32.99
N LYS A 475 17.88 -32.83 -32.85
CA LYS A 475 16.43 -32.88 -32.60
C LYS A 475 16.04 -32.20 -31.28
N ARG A 476 16.84 -32.39 -30.23
CA ARG A 476 16.64 -31.67 -28.97
C ARG A 476 16.84 -30.16 -29.10
N LEU A 477 17.82 -29.73 -29.86
CA LEU A 477 18.07 -28.31 -30.17
C LEU A 477 16.96 -27.71 -31.02
N ALA A 478 16.24 -28.53 -31.75
CA ALA A 478 15.17 -28.15 -32.68
C ALA A 478 13.77 -28.11 -32.00
N GLU A 479 13.60 -28.70 -30.82
CA GLU A 479 12.33 -28.56 -30.09
C GLU A 479 12.19 -27.13 -29.59
N PRO A 480 11.00 -26.51 -29.75
CA PRO A 480 10.74 -25.20 -29.20
C PRO A 480 11.00 -25.21 -27.67
N VAL A 481 11.76 -24.22 -27.20
CA VAL A 481 12.01 -24.08 -25.75
C VAL A 481 10.70 -23.71 -25.07
N LYS A 482 10.16 -24.61 -24.23
CA LYS A 482 8.88 -24.39 -23.52
C LYS A 482 9.04 -23.64 -22.19
N SER A 483 10.21 -23.84 -21.56
CA SER A 483 10.52 -23.17 -20.28
C SER A 483 12.02 -22.94 -20.12
N PHE A 484 12.41 -22.05 -19.23
CA PHE A 484 13.83 -21.84 -18.91
C PHE A 484 14.50 -23.08 -18.33
N GLY A 485 13.77 -23.95 -17.65
CA GLY A 485 14.27 -25.24 -17.16
C GLY A 485 14.72 -26.21 -18.26
N GLN A 486 14.32 -25.99 -19.52
CA GLN A 486 14.76 -26.75 -20.69
C GLN A 486 16.03 -26.19 -21.33
N VAL A 487 16.32 -24.90 -21.15
CA VAL A 487 17.50 -24.22 -21.72
C VAL A 487 18.77 -24.51 -20.94
N SER A 488 18.67 -24.77 -19.64
CA SER A 488 19.79 -24.99 -18.73
C SER A 488 19.49 -26.11 -17.76
N LYS A 489 20.30 -27.19 -17.78
CA LYS A 489 20.20 -28.30 -16.82
C LYS A 489 20.90 -28.01 -15.47
N GLU A 490 21.64 -26.94 -15.35
CA GLU A 490 22.32 -26.56 -14.11
C GLU A 490 21.59 -25.40 -13.46
N LEU A 491 20.62 -25.70 -12.61
CA LEU A 491 20.22 -24.79 -11.54
C LEU A 491 21.45 -24.55 -10.67
N ILE A 492 22.09 -23.41 -10.80
CA ILE A 492 23.07 -22.99 -9.81
C ILE A 492 22.29 -22.61 -8.55
N GLU A 493 22.22 -23.57 -7.60
CA GLU A 493 21.95 -23.23 -6.21
C GLU A 493 23.09 -22.30 -5.74
N GLY A 494 22.96 -21.05 -6.08
CA GLY A 494 23.88 -20.03 -5.61
C GLY A 494 23.57 -19.68 -4.15
N PRO A 495 24.53 -19.20 -3.38
CA PRO A 495 24.32 -18.68 -2.03
C PRO A 495 23.63 -17.31 -2.05
N TRP A 496 22.69 -17.10 -2.96
CA TRP A 496 21.86 -15.89 -3.01
C TRP A 496 20.80 -15.99 -1.93
N ARG A 497 21.26 -16.04 -0.70
CA ARG A 497 20.43 -15.58 0.39
C ARG A 497 20.36 -14.06 0.22
N ILE A 498 19.17 -13.57 -0.05
CA ILE A 498 18.84 -12.20 0.32
C ILE A 498 19.27 -12.13 1.79
N THR A 499 20.45 -11.59 2.04
CA THR A 499 20.85 -11.27 3.40
C THR A 499 19.83 -10.22 3.80
N LYS A 500 18.79 -10.67 4.50
CA LYS A 500 17.99 -9.77 5.29
C LYS A 500 19.05 -9.03 6.13
N LYS A 501 19.35 -7.79 5.78
CA LYS A 501 20.07 -6.92 6.71
C LYS A 501 19.24 -7.04 7.97
N ASP A 502 19.84 -7.54 9.03
CA ASP A 502 19.23 -7.59 10.34
C ASP A 502 18.76 -6.17 10.67
N ARG A 503 17.52 -5.89 10.26
CA ARG A 503 16.80 -4.71 10.70
C ARG A 503 16.15 -5.08 12.03
N SER A 504 16.95 -5.52 12.98
CA SER A 504 16.59 -5.36 14.37
C SER A 504 16.59 -3.85 14.62
N ALA A 505 15.51 -3.19 14.23
CA ALA A 505 15.18 -1.91 14.77
C ALA A 505 14.83 -2.14 16.23
N THR A 506 15.82 -2.33 17.07
CA THR A 506 15.70 -1.90 18.42
C THR A 506 15.48 -0.39 18.32
N CYS A 507 14.31 0.08 18.73
CA CYS A 507 14.19 1.48 19.08
C CYS A 507 15.38 1.78 19.98
N GLY A 508 16.23 2.68 19.54
CA GLY A 508 17.45 3.00 20.30
C GLY A 508 17.05 3.40 21.70
N GLU A 509 17.91 3.15 22.65
CA GLU A 509 17.73 3.53 24.07
C GLU A 509 17.29 5.00 24.22
N GLU A 510 17.67 5.88 23.30
CA GLU A 510 17.33 7.30 23.26
C GLU A 510 15.82 7.60 23.10
N THR A 511 15.06 6.76 22.44
CA THR A 511 13.61 6.97 22.23
C THR A 511 12.76 6.59 23.46
N VAL A 512 13.29 5.78 24.34
CA VAL A 512 12.57 5.28 25.53
C VAL A 512 12.72 6.23 26.70
N GLU A 513 13.83 6.95 26.80
CA GLU A 513 14.09 7.92 27.89
C GLU A 513 13.16 9.14 27.82
N ASP A 514 12.73 9.57 26.63
CA ASP A 514 11.87 10.74 26.43
C ASP A 514 10.38 10.50 26.78
N VAL A 515 9.94 9.27 26.86
CA VAL A 515 8.49 8.93 27.03
C VAL A 515 8.08 8.78 28.50
N GLY A 516 8.99 8.72 29.45
CA GLY A 516 8.70 8.55 30.86
C GLY A 516 7.96 7.25 31.20
N LEU A 517 8.42 6.54 32.22
CA LEU A 517 7.79 5.30 32.69
C LEU A 517 6.38 5.58 33.26
N PRO A 518 5.31 4.98 32.74
CA PRO A 518 3.98 5.16 33.29
C PRO A 518 3.85 4.43 34.67
N GLU A 519 3.21 5.09 35.61
CA GLU A 519 2.89 4.48 36.92
C GLU A 519 1.64 3.61 36.85
N VAL A 520 0.75 3.90 35.91
CA VAL A 520 -0.55 3.27 35.75
C VAL A 520 -0.90 3.01 34.30
N PHE A 521 -1.71 1.99 34.03
CA PHE A 521 -2.36 1.76 32.75
C PHE A 521 -3.71 2.50 32.70
N SER A 522 -4.06 3.03 31.55
CA SER A 522 -5.45 3.23 31.12
C SER A 522 -5.97 1.98 30.41
N ASN A 523 -7.29 1.80 30.32
CA ASN A 523 -7.86 0.67 29.59
C ASN A 523 -7.31 0.56 28.14
N SER A 524 -7.31 1.65 27.39
CA SER A 524 -6.82 1.66 26.00
C SER A 524 -5.33 1.34 25.89
N SER A 525 -4.50 1.87 26.80
CA SER A 525 -3.07 1.59 26.79
C SER A 525 -2.76 0.14 27.16
N TYR A 526 -3.51 -0.43 28.13
CA TYR A 526 -3.36 -1.82 28.52
C TYR A 526 -3.74 -2.80 27.40
N VAL A 527 -4.87 -2.57 26.75
CA VAL A 527 -5.30 -3.41 25.60
C VAL A 527 -4.26 -3.38 24.49
N LYS A 528 -3.74 -2.19 24.14
CA LYS A 528 -2.66 -2.06 23.12
C LYS A 528 -1.39 -2.78 23.53
N PHE A 529 -1.02 -2.72 24.80
CA PHE A 529 0.14 -3.45 25.33
C PHE A 529 -0.01 -4.97 25.14
N LEU A 530 -1.20 -5.52 25.45
CA LEU A 530 -1.49 -6.93 25.26
C LEU A 530 -1.62 -7.34 23.79
N GLN A 531 -2.11 -6.45 22.93
CA GLN A 531 -2.19 -6.69 21.50
C GLN A 531 -0.80 -6.78 20.84
N CYS A 532 0.10 -5.87 21.19
CA CYS A 532 1.51 -5.86 20.78
C CYS A 532 2.28 -4.83 21.60
N PRO A 533 3.37 -5.20 22.31
CA PRO A 533 4.18 -4.23 23.05
C PRO A 533 4.70 -3.07 22.17
N MET A 534 5.09 -3.35 20.93
CA MET A 534 5.51 -2.32 19.96
C MET A 534 4.35 -1.36 19.60
N GLN A 535 3.13 -1.86 19.44
CA GLN A 535 1.95 -1.01 19.22
C GLN A 535 1.69 -0.07 20.39
N TYR A 536 1.86 -0.57 21.64
CA TYR A 536 1.76 0.27 22.82
C TYR A 536 2.78 1.41 22.82
N MET A 537 4.04 1.11 22.50
CA MET A 537 5.10 2.11 22.43
C MET A 537 4.81 3.16 21.34
N LEU A 538 4.46 2.72 20.15
CA LEU A 538 4.08 3.64 19.05
C LEU A 538 2.87 4.51 19.41
N TYR A 539 1.89 3.95 20.12
CA TYR A 539 0.73 4.71 20.62
C TYR A 539 1.13 5.83 21.60
N ARG A 540 2.23 5.66 22.34
CA ARG A 540 2.74 6.64 23.30
C ARG A 540 3.50 7.80 22.66
N ILE A 541 4.13 7.56 21.51
CA ILE A 541 5.02 8.51 20.84
C ILE A 541 4.43 9.12 19.57
N ALA A 542 3.47 8.46 18.95
CA ALA A 542 2.85 8.91 17.71
C ALA A 542 1.44 9.45 17.93
N ASP A 543 1.16 10.61 17.35
CA ASP A 543 -0.19 11.15 17.31
C ASP A 543 -1.06 10.33 16.35
N SER A 544 -2.20 9.88 16.84
CA SER A 544 -3.21 9.21 16.00
C SER A 544 -4.07 10.25 15.28
N PRO A 545 -4.36 10.06 13.97
CA PRO A 545 -5.29 10.93 13.26
C PRO A 545 -6.69 10.91 13.88
N ASP A 546 -7.37 12.05 13.89
CA ASP A 546 -8.77 12.14 14.27
C ASP A 546 -9.62 11.24 13.36
N ARG A 547 -10.43 10.36 13.96
CA ARG A 547 -11.36 9.48 13.23
C ARG A 547 -12.79 9.93 13.47
N SER A 548 -13.63 9.95 12.43
CA SER A 548 -15.01 10.39 12.51
C SER A 548 -15.79 9.74 13.64
N ALA A 549 -15.68 8.43 13.81
CA ALA A 549 -16.38 7.70 14.88
C ALA A 549 -15.93 8.11 16.29
N THR A 550 -14.62 8.26 16.51
CA THR A 550 -14.07 8.66 17.81
C THR A 550 -14.36 10.12 18.09
N PHE A 551 -14.19 10.99 17.10
CA PHE A 551 -14.44 12.42 17.25
C PHE A 551 -15.91 12.71 17.54
N THR A 552 -16.84 12.10 16.78
CA THR A 552 -18.29 12.20 17.03
C THR A 552 -18.66 11.62 18.40
N GLY A 553 -18.03 10.48 18.78
CA GLY A 553 -18.21 9.89 20.09
C GLY A 553 -17.87 10.86 21.22
N ASN A 554 -16.72 11.51 21.12
CA ASN A 554 -16.30 12.50 22.12
C ASN A 554 -17.28 13.68 22.21
N ARG A 555 -17.79 14.18 21.08
CA ARG A 555 -18.81 15.26 21.09
C ARG A 555 -20.13 14.80 21.70
N ILE A 556 -20.50 13.54 21.53
CA ILE A 556 -21.70 12.94 22.19
C ILE A 556 -21.46 12.82 23.71
N HIS A 557 -20.25 12.47 24.15
CA HIS A 557 -19.88 12.47 25.56
C HIS A 557 -19.91 13.89 26.16
N ASP A 558 -19.38 14.89 25.44
CA ASP A 558 -19.49 16.30 25.86
C ASP A 558 -20.97 16.72 26.05
N TYR A 559 -21.85 16.26 25.15
CA TYR A 559 -23.29 16.53 25.29
C TYR A 559 -23.87 15.84 26.53
N ALA A 560 -23.55 14.58 26.77
CA ALA A 560 -24.06 13.85 27.94
C ALA A 560 -23.61 14.54 29.24
N GLU A 561 -22.35 14.94 29.36
CA GLU A 561 -21.81 15.70 30.47
C GLU A 561 -22.56 17.04 30.68
N PHE A 562 -22.71 17.81 29.57
CA PHE A 562 -23.45 19.07 29.60
C PHE A 562 -24.92 18.85 30.04
N ARG A 563 -25.58 17.83 29.51
CA ARG A 563 -26.97 17.51 29.75
C ARG A 563 -27.23 17.12 31.21
N VAL A 564 -26.30 16.40 31.83
CA VAL A 564 -26.33 16.06 33.26
C VAL A 564 -26.10 17.29 34.14
N SER A 565 -25.12 18.13 33.74
CA SER A 565 -24.71 19.29 34.54
C SER A 565 -25.69 20.47 34.45
N TYR A 566 -26.31 20.68 33.28
CA TYR A 566 -27.19 21.83 33.02
C TYR A 566 -28.51 21.44 32.35
N PRO A 567 -29.34 20.60 32.98
CA PRO A 567 -30.53 20.02 32.35
C PRO A 567 -31.56 21.06 31.87
N GLU A 568 -31.68 22.18 32.52
CA GLU A 568 -32.68 23.23 32.15
C GLU A 568 -32.22 23.96 30.87
N ILE A 569 -30.93 24.33 30.78
CA ILE A 569 -30.39 25.00 29.60
C ILE A 569 -30.45 24.06 28.39
N ALA A 570 -30.15 22.78 28.61
CA ALA A 570 -30.21 21.77 27.54
C ALA A 570 -31.66 21.61 27.03
N LYS A 571 -32.68 21.63 27.91
CA LYS A 571 -34.10 21.54 27.52
C LYS A 571 -34.60 22.79 26.80
N GLU A 572 -34.10 23.98 27.16
CA GLU A 572 -34.54 25.23 26.58
C GLU A 572 -34.24 25.33 25.07
N ASN A 573 -33.05 24.87 24.64
CA ASN A 573 -32.64 24.90 23.23
C ASN A 573 -33.07 23.65 22.46
N GLY A 574 -33.27 22.54 23.13
CA GLY A 574 -33.72 21.27 22.57
C GLY A 574 -32.67 20.45 21.83
N PRO A 575 -32.95 19.16 21.61
CA PRO A 575 -31.98 18.20 21.07
C PRO A 575 -31.51 18.51 19.65
N GLU A 576 -32.35 19.07 18.80
CA GLU A 576 -32.02 19.40 17.40
C GLU A 576 -30.93 20.48 17.33
N PHE A 577 -30.95 21.47 18.22
CA PHE A 577 -29.95 22.53 18.28
C PHE A 577 -28.58 21.97 18.59
N TYR A 578 -28.46 21.16 19.65
CA TYR A 578 -27.17 20.60 20.06
C TYR A 578 -26.66 19.52 19.08
N ALA A 579 -27.56 18.73 18.52
CA ALA A 579 -27.20 17.80 17.47
C ALA A 579 -26.66 18.53 16.23
N GLY A 580 -27.21 19.70 15.92
CA GLY A 580 -26.67 20.58 14.86
C GLY A 580 -25.25 21.02 15.14
N MET A 581 -24.96 21.47 16.37
CA MET A 581 -23.60 21.87 16.78
C MET A 581 -22.60 20.72 16.63
N ILE A 582 -22.97 19.50 17.09
CA ILE A 582 -22.11 18.32 16.93
C ILE A 582 -21.87 18.02 15.45
N ALA A 583 -22.94 18.04 14.65
CA ALA A 583 -22.83 17.72 13.23
C ALA A 583 -21.93 18.71 12.48
N ASP A 584 -22.05 20.00 12.78
CA ASP A 584 -21.23 21.05 12.15
C ASP A 584 -19.73 20.92 12.55
N GLU A 585 -19.43 20.60 13.80
CA GLU A 585 -18.07 20.36 14.28
C GLU A 585 -17.45 19.10 13.67
N CYS A 586 -18.25 18.03 13.49
CA CYS A 586 -17.80 16.78 12.90
C CYS A 586 -17.83 16.78 11.36
N ALA A 587 -18.50 17.74 10.72
CA ALA A 587 -18.67 17.79 9.25
C ALA A 587 -17.35 17.64 8.45
N PRO A 588 -16.19 18.16 8.88
CA PRO A 588 -14.94 17.98 8.16
C PRO A 588 -14.47 16.53 8.03
N LEU A 589 -14.96 15.63 8.88
CA LEU A 589 -14.63 14.21 8.88
C LEU A 589 -15.62 13.33 8.10
N TYR A 590 -16.75 13.88 7.67
CA TYR A 590 -17.77 13.13 6.94
C TYR A 590 -17.67 13.29 5.43
N SER A 591 -17.89 12.17 4.72
CA SER A 591 -18.09 12.24 3.27
C SER A 591 -19.29 13.15 2.97
N PRO A 592 -19.21 13.99 1.93
CA PRO A 592 -20.33 14.83 1.51
C PRO A 592 -21.63 14.04 1.31
N ASP A 593 -21.54 12.83 0.79
CA ASP A 593 -22.70 11.95 0.52
C ASP A 593 -23.36 11.39 1.79
N LEU A 594 -22.64 11.37 2.92
CA LEU A 594 -23.12 10.80 4.18
C LEU A 594 -23.49 11.84 5.24
N GLU A 595 -23.22 13.10 4.99
CA GLU A 595 -23.37 14.18 5.98
C GLU A 595 -24.78 14.25 6.57
N GLU A 596 -25.82 14.18 5.74
CA GLU A 596 -27.22 14.21 6.19
C GLU A 596 -27.60 12.96 7.01
N ILE A 597 -27.04 11.80 6.66
CA ILE A 597 -27.27 10.56 7.40
C ILE A 597 -26.59 10.64 8.77
N GLU A 598 -25.37 11.15 8.84
CA GLU A 598 -24.65 11.31 10.10
C GLU A 598 -25.31 12.36 10.99
N ARG A 599 -25.81 13.47 10.42
CA ARG A 599 -26.60 14.46 11.14
C ARG A 599 -27.84 13.81 11.77
N PHE A 600 -28.56 12.99 11.04
CA PHE A 600 -29.73 12.28 11.55
C PHE A 600 -29.37 11.26 12.64
N ARG A 601 -28.24 10.56 12.53
CA ARG A 601 -27.74 9.66 13.58
C ARG A 601 -27.42 10.40 14.87
N ILE A 602 -26.81 11.57 14.78
CA ILE A 602 -26.48 12.43 15.92
C ILE A 602 -27.75 12.91 16.59
N ILE A 603 -28.76 13.35 15.84
CA ILE A 603 -30.07 13.77 16.40
C ILE A 603 -30.71 12.65 17.22
N CYS A 604 -30.72 11.43 16.69
CA CYS A 604 -31.27 10.27 17.40
C CYS A 604 -30.47 9.95 18.67
N ALA A 605 -29.14 10.06 18.63
CA ALA A 605 -28.29 9.81 19.79
C ALA A 605 -28.49 10.86 20.90
N VAL A 606 -28.58 12.13 20.53
CA VAL A 606 -28.85 13.23 21.48
C VAL A 606 -30.21 13.04 22.16
N LYS A 607 -31.28 12.73 21.38
CA LYS A 607 -32.60 12.41 21.91
C LYS A 607 -32.59 11.22 22.89
N ALA A 608 -31.83 10.17 22.56
CA ALA A 608 -31.72 9.02 23.46
C ALA A 608 -31.01 9.38 24.79
N ILE A 609 -29.99 10.24 24.74
CA ILE A 609 -29.33 10.75 25.95
C ILE A 609 -30.28 11.59 26.79
N ASP A 610 -31.06 12.48 26.17
CA ASP A 610 -32.07 13.27 26.86
C ASP A 610 -33.07 12.40 27.62
N MET A 611 -33.64 11.40 26.94
CA MET A 611 -34.59 10.46 27.56
C MET A 611 -33.94 9.64 28.69
N PHE A 612 -32.67 9.23 28.49
CA PHE A 612 -31.93 8.49 29.50
C PHE A 612 -31.68 9.32 30.78
N VAL A 613 -31.16 10.55 30.60
CA VAL A 613 -30.85 11.45 31.72
C VAL A 613 -32.14 11.87 32.47
N ASP A 614 -33.25 12.14 31.70
CA ASP A 614 -34.56 12.40 32.34
C ASP A 614 -35.03 11.20 33.17
N GLY A 615 -34.79 9.98 32.73
CA GLY A 615 -35.11 8.75 33.45
C GLY A 615 -34.33 8.55 34.76
N LEU A 616 -33.11 9.12 34.82
CA LEU A 616 -32.27 9.06 36.03
C LEU A 616 -32.77 9.98 37.17
N GLY A 617 -33.60 10.98 36.85
CA GLY A 617 -34.15 11.92 37.85
C GLY A 617 -33.08 12.82 38.49
N VAL A 618 -32.12 13.29 37.73
CA VAL A 618 -31.03 14.16 38.19
C VAL A 618 -31.58 15.46 38.79
N ASP A 619 -31.28 15.73 40.05
CA ASP A 619 -31.56 17.00 40.70
C ASP A 619 -30.37 17.98 40.53
N PRO A 620 -30.51 19.07 39.74
CA PRO A 620 -29.46 20.06 39.54
C PRO A 620 -29.01 20.76 40.87
N GLY A 621 -29.86 20.75 41.91
CA GLY A 621 -29.59 21.44 43.19
C GLY A 621 -28.41 20.83 43.99
N ASN A 622 -27.96 19.63 43.68
CA ASN A 622 -26.89 18.90 44.38
C ASN A 622 -25.57 18.83 43.58
N LEU A 623 -25.42 19.63 42.53
CA LEU A 623 -24.22 19.64 41.71
C LEU A 623 -23.13 20.49 42.37
N VAL A 624 -21.95 19.92 42.58
CA VAL A 624 -20.78 20.59 43.17
C VAL A 624 -19.85 21.06 42.06
N PRO A 625 -19.31 22.29 42.13
CA PRO A 625 -18.34 22.77 41.18
C PRO A 625 -17.08 21.89 41.17
N ARG A 626 -16.66 21.46 39.98
CA ARG A 626 -15.45 20.67 39.74
C ARG A 626 -14.26 21.60 39.55
N SER A 627 -13.13 21.27 40.16
CA SER A 627 -11.86 21.93 39.88
C SER A 627 -11.44 21.66 38.44
N PRO A 628 -11.09 22.69 37.67
CA PRO A 628 -10.67 22.47 36.28
C PRO A 628 -9.33 21.75 36.26
N ASP A 629 -9.33 20.45 36.09
CA ASP A 629 -8.15 19.70 35.71
C ASP A 629 -7.90 19.89 34.19
N LYS A 630 -6.67 19.78 33.78
CA LYS A 630 -6.04 20.04 32.45
C LYS A 630 -6.74 19.48 31.20
N ARG A 631 -8.06 19.46 31.20
CA ARG A 631 -8.84 18.81 30.16
C ARG A 631 -9.18 19.75 29.01
N GLU A 632 -9.34 19.14 27.81
CA GLU A 632 -9.99 19.81 26.68
C GLU A 632 -11.34 20.36 27.12
N SER A 633 -11.68 21.59 26.77
CA SER A 633 -12.95 22.23 27.12
C SER A 633 -14.12 21.49 26.46
N ASN A 634 -15.21 21.36 27.18
CA ASN A 634 -16.46 20.83 26.62
C ASN A 634 -17.09 21.89 25.72
N MET A 635 -17.35 21.56 24.46
CA MET A 635 -17.82 22.51 23.46
C MET A 635 -19.15 23.23 23.84
N PHE A 636 -20.03 22.56 24.57
CA PHE A 636 -21.32 23.13 24.98
C PHE A 636 -21.17 24.08 26.14
N LEU A 637 -20.27 23.76 27.08
CA LEU A 637 -19.96 24.66 28.21
C LEU A 637 -19.29 25.93 27.68
N ASP A 638 -18.38 25.81 26.74
CA ASP A 638 -17.72 26.97 26.10
C ASP A 638 -18.72 27.82 25.32
N HIS A 639 -19.65 27.21 24.60
CA HIS A 639 -20.69 27.91 23.85
C HIS A 639 -21.59 28.77 24.76
N HIS A 640 -21.93 28.25 25.95
CA HIS A 640 -22.80 28.94 26.90
C HIS A 640 -22.03 29.77 27.92
N GLY A 641 -20.70 29.78 27.91
CA GLY A 641 -19.88 30.47 28.91
C GLY A 641 -20.03 29.89 30.32
N LEU A 642 -20.25 28.56 30.40
CA LEU A 642 -20.50 27.84 31.64
C LEU A 642 -19.24 27.12 32.13
N THR A 643 -19.22 26.78 33.42
CA THR A 643 -18.15 26.01 34.06
C THR A 643 -18.64 24.63 34.46
N LEU A 644 -17.77 23.65 34.56
CA LEU A 644 -18.07 22.32 35.03
C LEU A 644 -18.52 22.36 36.51
N VAL A 645 -19.68 21.75 36.78
CA VAL A 645 -20.32 21.80 38.11
C VAL A 645 -20.67 20.42 38.67
N SER A 646 -20.21 19.32 38.08
CA SER A 646 -20.59 17.96 38.51
C SER A 646 -19.38 17.12 38.94
N GLU A 647 -19.48 16.49 40.14
CA GLU A 647 -18.55 15.45 40.56
C GLU A 647 -18.91 14.06 40.00
N ARG A 648 -19.97 13.95 39.19
CA ARG A 648 -20.55 12.67 38.72
C ARG A 648 -20.23 12.36 37.29
N THR A 649 -19.84 13.36 36.49
CA THR A 649 -19.44 13.19 35.09
C THR A 649 -17.93 13.22 34.96
N GLU A 650 -17.41 12.42 34.04
CA GLU A 650 -15.98 12.34 33.73
C GLU A 650 -15.13 12.12 35.01
N VAL A 651 -15.58 11.19 35.86
CA VAL A 651 -14.96 10.93 37.15
C VAL A 651 -13.61 10.24 36.96
N SER A 652 -12.55 10.94 37.31
CA SER A 652 -11.19 10.40 37.27
C SER A 652 -10.87 9.58 38.49
N LEU A 653 -10.64 8.28 38.33
CA LEU A 653 -10.27 7.36 39.39
C LEU A 653 -8.88 6.79 39.16
N THR A 654 -8.12 6.59 40.21
CA THR A 654 -6.76 6.03 40.14
C THR A 654 -6.52 5.05 41.26
N SER A 655 -6.20 3.81 40.92
CA SER A 655 -5.69 2.81 41.87
C SER A 655 -4.18 2.65 41.68
N ARG A 656 -3.42 3.04 42.71
CA ARG A 656 -1.97 2.79 42.75
C ARG A 656 -1.63 1.35 43.13
N ALA A 657 -2.52 0.67 43.82
CA ALA A 657 -2.32 -0.71 44.25
C ALA A 657 -2.28 -1.66 43.05
N ASP A 658 -3.18 -1.47 42.10
CA ASP A 658 -3.31 -2.29 40.92
C ASP A 658 -2.80 -1.59 39.65
N SER A 659 -2.19 -0.40 39.75
CA SER A 659 -1.65 0.41 38.67
C SER A 659 -2.69 0.74 37.59
N LEU A 660 -3.89 1.15 37.99
CA LEU A 660 -5.04 1.48 37.15
C LEU A 660 -5.35 2.97 37.16
N HIS A 661 -5.71 3.52 35.99
CA HIS A 661 -6.30 4.85 35.90
C HIS A 661 -7.41 4.84 34.85
N GLY A 662 -8.57 5.39 35.21
CA GLY A 662 -9.71 5.48 34.31
C GLY A 662 -10.55 6.71 34.54
N ILE A 663 -11.31 7.08 33.53
CA ILE A 663 -12.28 8.16 33.56
C ILE A 663 -13.63 7.55 33.24
N ILE A 664 -14.60 7.74 34.15
CA ILE A 664 -15.96 7.22 34.02
C ILE A 664 -16.83 8.34 33.50
N ASP A 665 -17.53 8.15 32.38
CA ASP A 665 -18.36 9.17 31.76
C ASP A 665 -19.46 9.69 32.70
N LEU A 666 -20.12 8.78 33.43
CA LEU A 666 -21.13 9.12 34.43
C LEU A 666 -21.11 8.11 35.58
N LEU A 667 -20.96 8.60 36.82
CA LEU A 667 -21.11 7.81 38.04
C LEU A 667 -22.43 8.21 38.71
N TRP A 668 -23.45 7.35 38.60
CA TRP A 668 -24.78 7.59 39.13
C TRP A 668 -25.21 6.51 40.09
N ASP A 669 -25.55 6.89 41.31
CA ASP A 669 -25.91 5.97 42.42
C ASP A 669 -24.89 4.81 42.59
N GLY A 670 -23.60 5.13 42.41
CA GLY A 670 -22.51 4.16 42.47
C GLY A 670 -22.34 3.27 41.22
N ILE A 671 -23.26 3.34 40.26
CA ILE A 671 -23.16 2.62 38.99
C ILE A 671 -22.29 3.42 38.01
N ALA A 672 -21.27 2.79 37.50
CA ALA A 672 -20.49 3.38 36.42
C ALA A 672 -21.22 3.20 35.10
N ILE A 673 -21.47 4.30 34.40
CA ILE A 673 -22.15 4.33 33.11
C ILE A 673 -21.19 4.91 32.06
N ASP A 674 -21.07 4.22 30.97
CA ASP A 674 -20.21 4.61 29.83
C ASP A 674 -21.05 4.77 28.57
N PHE A 675 -21.00 5.94 27.94
CA PHE A 675 -21.72 6.25 26.73
C PHE A 675 -21.00 5.70 25.49
N LYS A 676 -21.73 5.02 24.63
CA LYS A 676 -21.20 4.41 23.40
C LYS A 676 -21.87 4.98 22.17
N SER A 677 -21.06 5.57 21.30
CA SER A 677 -21.49 6.04 19.98
C SER A 677 -21.57 4.94 18.92
N GLY A 678 -21.15 3.72 19.24
CA GLY A 678 -21.10 2.60 18.32
C GLY A 678 -22.38 1.76 18.26
N LYS A 679 -22.36 0.73 17.41
CA LYS A 679 -23.41 -0.28 17.32
C LYS A 679 -23.50 -1.09 18.62
N PRO A 680 -24.70 -1.30 19.21
CA PRO A 680 -24.83 -2.10 20.41
C PRO A 680 -24.41 -3.55 20.18
N SER A 681 -23.61 -4.05 21.10
CA SER A 681 -23.14 -5.43 21.09
C SER A 681 -24.25 -6.39 21.50
N SER A 682 -24.33 -7.55 20.86
CA SER A 682 -25.13 -8.65 21.40
C SER A 682 -24.51 -9.19 22.70
N GLN A 683 -25.26 -9.93 23.48
CA GLN A 683 -24.74 -10.55 24.70
C GLN A 683 -23.57 -11.52 24.40
N LYS A 684 -23.60 -12.17 23.23
CA LYS A 684 -22.49 -13.01 22.77
C LYS A 684 -21.25 -12.16 22.50
N ASP A 685 -21.41 -11.07 21.74
CA ASP A 685 -20.31 -10.19 21.38
C ASP A 685 -19.72 -9.52 22.62
N LEU A 686 -20.54 -9.15 23.64
CA LEU A 686 -20.06 -8.65 24.92
C LEU A 686 -19.20 -9.68 25.65
N SER A 687 -19.66 -10.95 25.73
CA SER A 687 -18.89 -11.98 26.40
C SER A 687 -17.57 -12.30 25.69
N ASP A 688 -17.55 -12.20 24.36
CA ASP A 688 -16.35 -12.39 23.57
C ASP A 688 -15.41 -11.18 23.63
N LYS A 689 -15.96 -9.97 23.61
CA LYS A 689 -15.23 -8.70 23.66
C LYS A 689 -14.48 -8.51 24.98
N TYR A 690 -15.16 -8.75 26.12
CA TYR A 690 -14.57 -8.49 27.44
C TYR A 690 -13.75 -9.66 28.00
N ASP A 691 -13.56 -10.73 27.25
CA ASP A 691 -12.68 -11.83 27.64
C ASP A 691 -11.21 -11.50 27.31
N ILE A 692 -10.61 -10.60 28.10
CA ILE A 692 -9.22 -10.14 27.92
C ILE A 692 -8.20 -11.29 28.03
N PHE A 693 -8.55 -12.41 28.65
CA PHE A 693 -7.68 -13.58 28.76
C PHE A 693 -7.40 -14.23 27.40
N LYS A 694 -8.24 -13.96 26.39
CA LYS A 694 -7.96 -14.35 25.01
C LYS A 694 -6.71 -13.65 24.46
N LEU A 695 -6.53 -12.35 24.72
CA LEU A 695 -5.30 -11.65 24.32
C LEU A 695 -4.09 -12.23 25.05
N ARG A 696 -4.18 -12.46 26.35
CA ARG A 696 -3.08 -13.05 27.13
C ARG A 696 -2.70 -14.47 26.66
N SER A 697 -3.64 -15.24 26.12
CA SER A 697 -3.41 -16.59 25.57
C SER A 697 -3.06 -16.62 24.07
N GLY A 698 -2.87 -15.47 23.44
CA GLY A 698 -2.55 -15.38 22.00
C GLY A 698 -3.73 -15.69 21.07
N LYS A 699 -4.98 -15.64 21.54
CA LYS A 699 -6.19 -15.96 20.77
C LYS A 699 -7.16 -14.78 20.63
N GLY A 700 -6.78 -13.61 21.09
CA GLY A 700 -7.58 -12.40 20.99
C GLY A 700 -7.55 -11.78 19.60
N ASP A 701 -8.48 -10.86 19.37
CA ASP A 701 -8.56 -10.05 18.16
C ASP A 701 -8.52 -8.55 18.51
N ARG A 702 -8.56 -7.70 17.47
CA ARG A 702 -8.53 -6.23 17.63
C ARG A 702 -9.73 -5.65 18.39
N PHE A 703 -10.80 -6.40 18.57
CA PHE A 703 -12.02 -5.97 19.28
C PHE A 703 -12.06 -6.41 20.74
N THR A 704 -11.12 -7.25 21.15
CA THR A 704 -11.01 -7.69 22.55
C THR A 704 -10.62 -6.49 23.43
N ASP A 705 -11.34 -6.30 24.55
CA ASP A 705 -11.28 -5.12 25.41
C ASP A 705 -11.28 -5.55 26.88
N ALA A 706 -10.68 -4.74 27.74
CA ALA A 706 -10.64 -4.97 29.19
C ALA A 706 -11.59 -4.05 29.97
N GLN A 707 -12.31 -3.14 29.31
CA GLN A 707 -12.99 -1.99 29.93
C GLN A 707 -13.88 -2.39 31.10
N ALA A 708 -14.68 -3.44 30.99
CA ALA A 708 -15.57 -3.86 32.06
C ALA A 708 -14.84 -4.35 33.32
N LEU A 709 -13.83 -5.23 33.14
CA LEU A 709 -12.99 -5.70 34.25
C LEU A 709 -12.18 -4.55 34.84
N PHE A 710 -11.70 -3.64 34.00
CA PHE A 710 -10.89 -2.51 34.36
C PHE A 710 -11.66 -1.52 35.25
N TYR A 711 -12.87 -1.15 34.87
CA TYR A 711 -13.68 -0.22 35.65
C TYR A 711 -14.23 -0.85 36.92
N ILE A 712 -14.65 -2.11 36.90
CA ILE A 712 -15.10 -2.80 38.15
C ILE A 712 -13.94 -2.90 39.15
N ALA A 713 -12.72 -3.23 38.71
CA ALA A 713 -11.53 -3.24 39.55
C ALA A 713 -11.24 -1.85 40.14
N LEU A 714 -11.35 -0.81 39.30
CA LEU A 714 -11.10 0.57 39.72
C LEU A 714 -12.14 1.09 40.72
N LEU A 715 -13.43 0.78 40.50
CA LEU A 715 -14.52 1.12 41.44
C LEU A 715 -14.32 0.44 42.81
N GLU A 716 -13.87 -0.81 42.79
CA GLU A 716 -13.58 -1.54 44.03
C GLU A 716 -12.41 -0.92 44.79
N ASP A 717 -11.28 -0.65 44.10
CA ASP A 717 -10.08 -0.10 44.75
C ASP A 717 -10.28 1.32 45.26
N CYS A 718 -11.20 2.08 44.67
CA CYS A 718 -11.57 3.42 45.11
C CYS A 718 -12.76 3.45 46.09
N ASP A 719 -13.21 2.29 46.59
CA ASP A 719 -14.26 2.10 47.58
C ASP A 719 -15.59 2.80 47.23
N VAL A 720 -15.98 2.72 45.95
CA VAL A 720 -17.24 3.27 45.46
C VAL A 720 -18.41 2.36 45.88
N GLU A 721 -19.51 2.94 46.38
CA GLU A 721 -20.75 2.20 46.65
C GLU A 721 -21.33 1.61 45.34
N ASN A 722 -22.08 0.49 45.45
CA ASN A 722 -22.72 -0.21 44.33
C ASN A 722 -21.76 -0.63 43.19
N ARG A 723 -20.50 -0.82 43.50
CA ARG A 723 -19.37 -1.11 42.58
C ARG A 723 -19.50 -2.39 41.75
N ASN A 724 -20.57 -3.14 41.91
CA ASN A 724 -20.75 -4.44 41.27
C ASN A 724 -21.40 -4.34 39.87
N VAL A 725 -21.74 -3.16 39.39
CA VAL A 725 -22.47 -2.93 38.16
C VAL A 725 -21.74 -1.91 37.30
N PHE A 726 -21.51 -2.28 36.04
CA PHE A 726 -21.01 -1.40 34.98
C PHE A 726 -22.01 -1.42 33.84
N GLU A 727 -22.52 -0.26 33.45
CA GLU A 727 -23.53 -0.09 32.41
C GLU A 727 -22.95 0.59 31.17
N LEU A 728 -23.30 0.09 30.00
CA LEU A 728 -22.98 0.67 28.71
C LEU A 728 -24.27 1.20 28.07
N PHE A 729 -24.29 2.46 27.72
CA PHE A 729 -25.42 3.09 27.05
C PHE A 729 -25.09 3.37 25.58
N TYR A 730 -25.72 2.63 24.67
CA TYR A 730 -25.52 2.73 23.21
C TYR A 730 -26.50 3.71 22.57
N ALA A 731 -26.17 4.98 22.54
CA ALA A 731 -27.02 6.06 22.02
C ALA A 731 -27.45 5.85 20.55
N GLN A 732 -26.59 5.25 19.71
CA GLN A 732 -26.93 4.96 18.32
C GLN A 732 -27.98 3.85 18.09
N GLN A 733 -28.37 3.12 19.11
CA GLN A 733 -29.51 2.17 18.97
C GLN A 733 -30.80 2.91 18.64
N ALA A 734 -30.97 4.13 19.13
CA ALA A 734 -32.10 4.99 18.84
C ALA A 734 -32.29 5.26 17.33
N TYR A 735 -31.18 5.46 16.59
CA TYR A 735 -31.23 5.62 15.14
C TYR A 735 -31.90 4.42 14.43
N ARG A 736 -31.58 3.20 14.85
CA ARG A 736 -32.14 1.97 14.26
C ARG A 736 -33.62 1.81 14.57
N GLN A 737 -34.02 2.13 15.81
CA GLN A 737 -35.40 2.09 16.22
C GLN A 737 -36.22 3.11 15.43
N THR A 738 -35.74 4.34 15.30
CA THR A 738 -36.38 5.40 14.53
C THR A 738 -36.50 5.05 13.04
N LEU A 739 -35.45 4.50 12.42
CA LEU A 739 -35.49 4.02 11.04
C LEU A 739 -36.48 2.89 10.83
N SER A 740 -36.74 2.06 11.84
CA SER A 740 -37.74 0.98 11.78
C SER A 740 -39.17 1.47 12.12
N GLY A 741 -39.36 2.78 12.32
CA GLY A 741 -40.63 3.37 12.71
C GLY A 741 -41.08 3.04 14.14
N GLN A 742 -40.13 2.71 15.01
CA GLN A 742 -40.34 2.41 16.43
C GLN A 742 -40.01 3.64 17.30
N ASP A 743 -40.66 3.77 18.44
CA ASP A 743 -40.30 4.72 19.46
C ASP A 743 -38.91 4.31 20.08
N ILE A 744 -38.19 5.28 20.62
CA ILE A 744 -36.90 5.02 21.27
C ILE A 744 -37.15 4.29 22.60
N ASP A 745 -36.69 3.04 22.66
CA ASP A 745 -36.67 2.20 23.83
C ASP A 745 -35.29 2.28 24.51
N ILE A 746 -35.24 2.98 25.63
CA ILE A 746 -34.01 3.23 26.40
C ILE A 746 -33.41 1.92 26.96
N GLU A 747 -34.26 0.97 27.38
CA GLU A 747 -33.79 -0.31 27.91
C GLU A 747 -33.10 -1.15 26.80
N ALA A 748 -33.54 -1.04 25.60
CA ALA A 748 -32.86 -1.68 24.46
C ALA A 748 -31.50 -1.03 24.15
N CYS A 749 -31.25 0.20 24.59
CA CYS A 749 -29.97 0.89 24.44
C CYS A 749 -28.94 0.45 25.51
N LYS A 750 -29.34 -0.18 26.59
CA LYS A 750 -28.48 -0.56 27.70
C LYS A 750 -27.82 -1.92 27.51
N ARG A 751 -26.62 -2.05 28.03
CA ARG A 751 -25.90 -3.33 28.23
C ARG A 751 -25.27 -3.31 29.60
N THR A 752 -25.43 -4.40 30.37
CA THR A 752 -24.98 -4.44 31.76
C THR A 752 -23.93 -5.52 31.96
N VAL A 753 -22.88 -5.18 32.70
CA VAL A 753 -21.89 -6.11 33.21
C VAL A 753 -21.97 -6.13 34.71
N VAL A 754 -22.16 -7.29 35.33
CA VAL A 754 -22.34 -7.45 36.75
C VAL A 754 -21.21 -8.29 37.32
N LEU A 755 -20.67 -7.86 38.45
CA LEU A 755 -19.78 -8.67 39.28
C LEU A 755 -20.60 -9.50 40.25
N ALA A 756 -20.48 -10.82 40.16
CA ALA A 756 -21.04 -11.76 41.11
C ALA A 756 -19.97 -12.24 42.11
N GLU A 757 -20.24 -12.22 43.38
CA GLU A 757 -19.29 -12.60 44.41
C GLU A 757 -19.06 -14.12 44.41
N THR A 758 -20.13 -14.89 44.21
CA THR A 758 -20.08 -16.34 44.28
C THR A 758 -20.78 -16.98 43.07
N GLN A 759 -20.49 -18.25 42.82
CA GLN A 759 -21.21 -19.07 41.86
C GLN A 759 -22.71 -19.21 42.22
N GLU A 760 -23.04 -19.16 43.50
CA GLU A 760 -24.43 -19.19 43.96
C GLU A 760 -25.20 -17.95 43.49
N ASP A 761 -24.58 -16.77 43.56
CA ASP A 761 -25.19 -15.52 43.10
C ASP A 761 -25.48 -15.60 41.60
N VAL A 762 -24.54 -16.15 40.79
CA VAL A 762 -24.74 -16.35 39.35
C VAL A 762 -25.93 -17.26 39.07
N LEU A 763 -26.05 -18.37 39.82
CA LEU A 763 -27.13 -19.34 39.61
C LEU A 763 -28.49 -18.77 40.05
N ARG A 764 -28.52 -18.00 41.15
CA ARG A 764 -29.75 -17.43 41.72
C ARG A 764 -30.27 -16.27 40.84
N ASP A 765 -29.39 -15.34 40.48
CA ASP A 765 -29.81 -14.05 39.93
C ASP A 765 -29.68 -13.97 38.40
N HIS A 766 -28.80 -14.78 37.80
CA HIS A 766 -28.47 -14.66 36.40
C HIS A 766 -28.70 -15.92 35.56
N CYS A 767 -28.79 -17.08 36.21
CA CYS A 767 -28.94 -18.37 35.49
C CYS A 767 -29.95 -19.28 36.19
N PRO A 768 -31.14 -18.77 36.62
CA PRO A 768 -32.12 -19.59 37.31
C PRO A 768 -32.63 -20.76 36.44
N ASP A 769 -32.68 -20.61 35.11
CA ASP A 769 -33.15 -21.61 34.17
C ASP A 769 -32.03 -22.42 33.54
N LEU A 770 -30.96 -22.75 34.24
CA LEU A 770 -29.82 -23.49 33.71
C LEU A 770 -30.23 -24.84 33.07
N LEU A 771 -31.29 -25.47 33.60
CA LEU A 771 -31.98 -26.60 33.01
C LEU A 771 -33.33 -26.15 32.44
N LYS A 772 -33.43 -25.88 31.15
CA LYS A 772 -34.70 -25.53 30.49
C LYS A 772 -35.62 -26.76 30.38
N ALA A 773 -36.88 -26.50 30.04
CA ALA A 773 -37.92 -27.55 29.89
C ALA A 773 -37.51 -28.73 28.99
N SER A 774 -36.59 -28.52 28.03
CA SER A 774 -36.00 -29.60 27.22
C SER A 774 -35.14 -30.56 28.00
N ASP A 775 -34.70 -30.19 29.20
CA ASP A 775 -33.82 -30.98 30.09
C ASP A 775 -34.58 -31.72 31.19
N TYR A 776 -35.88 -31.66 31.17
CA TYR A 776 -36.79 -32.49 32.00
C TYR A 776 -36.89 -32.18 33.50
N VAL A 777 -36.22 -31.13 33.97
CA VAL A 777 -36.24 -30.76 35.42
C VAL A 777 -36.83 -29.37 35.60
N LYS A 778 -37.63 -29.16 36.65
CA LYS A 778 -38.10 -27.83 37.08
C LYS A 778 -36.93 -27.14 37.75
N ASN A 779 -36.36 -26.14 37.11
CA ASN A 779 -35.09 -25.51 37.39
C ASN A 779 -35.03 -24.81 38.74
N GLU A 780 -36.01 -23.97 39.00
CA GLU A 780 -36.06 -23.09 40.19
C GLU A 780 -35.94 -23.86 41.51
N LEU A 781 -36.29 -25.14 41.54
CA LEU A 781 -36.26 -25.96 42.75
C LEU A 781 -34.96 -26.75 42.96
N TYR A 782 -34.15 -26.92 41.94
CA TYR A 782 -33.05 -27.87 42.03
C TYR A 782 -31.69 -27.34 41.64
N VAL A 783 -31.60 -26.35 40.76
CA VAL A 783 -30.31 -25.89 40.26
C VAL A 783 -29.40 -25.40 41.38
N LEU A 784 -29.85 -24.46 42.19
CA LEU A 784 -29.07 -23.94 43.30
C LEU A 784 -28.90 -24.92 44.45
N PRO A 785 -29.94 -25.63 44.93
CA PRO A 785 -29.77 -26.64 45.95
C PRO A 785 -28.80 -27.77 45.54
N MET A 786 -28.83 -28.19 44.29
CA MET A 786 -27.91 -29.24 43.81
C MET A 786 -26.49 -28.72 43.70
N TYR A 787 -26.29 -27.47 43.28
CA TYR A 787 -24.98 -26.82 43.31
C TYR A 787 -24.38 -26.92 44.72
N ARG A 788 -25.14 -26.55 45.75
CA ARG A 788 -24.68 -26.60 47.14
C ARG A 788 -24.25 -28.02 47.55
N VAL A 789 -25.03 -29.05 47.21
CA VAL A 789 -24.70 -30.43 47.52
C VAL A 789 -23.38 -30.86 46.88
N PHE A 790 -23.15 -30.50 45.63
CA PHE A 790 -21.89 -30.80 44.93
C PHE A 790 -20.73 -29.98 45.45
N ALA A 791 -20.96 -28.66 45.71
CA ALA A 791 -19.95 -27.77 46.24
C ALA A 791 -19.48 -28.16 47.66
N ASP A 792 -20.36 -28.66 48.48
CA ASP A 792 -20.01 -29.19 49.80
C ASP A 792 -19.07 -30.43 49.70
N ARG A 793 -19.20 -31.19 48.64
CA ARG A 793 -18.38 -32.37 48.42
C ARG A 793 -17.05 -32.11 47.70
N TRP A 794 -17.09 -31.30 46.66
CA TRP A 794 -15.96 -31.09 45.77
C TRP A 794 -15.33 -29.67 45.86
N GLY A 795 -15.91 -28.79 46.65
CA GLY A 795 -15.53 -27.37 46.71
C GLY A 795 -16.34 -26.48 45.73
N PRO A 796 -16.24 -25.16 45.89
CA PRO A 796 -17.12 -24.20 45.20
C PRO A 796 -16.85 -24.06 43.70
N ASP A 797 -15.75 -24.58 43.19
CA ASP A 797 -15.40 -24.44 41.78
C ASP A 797 -15.87 -25.66 40.94
N PRO A 798 -16.97 -25.52 40.17
CA PRO A 798 -17.48 -26.61 39.36
C PRO A 798 -16.53 -27.08 38.26
N THR A 799 -15.52 -26.31 37.85
CA THR A 799 -14.57 -26.75 36.79
C THR A 799 -13.72 -27.93 37.24
N ALA A 800 -13.50 -28.08 38.51
CA ALA A 800 -12.77 -29.19 39.15
C ALA A 800 -13.62 -30.42 39.49
N TRP A 801 -14.95 -30.35 39.32
CA TRP A 801 -15.83 -31.45 39.66
C TRP A 801 -15.75 -32.63 38.67
N ASP A 802 -16.01 -33.84 39.15
CA ASP A 802 -16.10 -35.03 38.28
C ASP A 802 -17.57 -35.37 38.01
N ASP A 803 -18.03 -35.27 36.74
CA ASP A 803 -19.40 -35.56 36.32
C ASP A 803 -19.72 -37.07 36.28
N LYS A 804 -18.70 -37.92 36.41
CA LYS A 804 -18.82 -39.40 36.42
C LYS A 804 -18.49 -40.07 37.75
N ASP A 805 -18.29 -39.23 38.81
CA ASP A 805 -18.03 -39.73 40.17
C ASP A 805 -19.19 -40.57 40.71
N ASP A 806 -18.90 -41.56 41.45
CA ASP A 806 -19.91 -42.38 42.17
C ASP A 806 -20.84 -41.56 43.08
N PHE A 807 -20.34 -40.42 43.58
CA PHE A 807 -21.14 -39.47 44.33
C PHE A 807 -22.32 -38.88 43.53
N VAL A 808 -22.15 -38.62 42.22
CA VAL A 808 -23.28 -38.20 41.35
C VAL A 808 -24.38 -39.25 41.35
N ARG A 809 -24.00 -40.54 41.33
CA ARG A 809 -24.94 -41.70 41.37
C ARG A 809 -25.62 -41.79 42.73
N GLU A 810 -24.84 -41.71 43.83
CA GLU A 810 -25.29 -41.74 45.22
C GLU A 810 -26.33 -40.64 45.48
N VAL A 811 -26.03 -39.42 45.09
CA VAL A 811 -26.97 -38.27 45.22
C VAL A 811 -28.25 -38.50 44.43
N THR A 812 -28.16 -39.10 43.24
CA THR A 812 -29.34 -39.40 42.43
C THR A 812 -30.23 -40.48 43.12
N GLU A 813 -29.64 -41.53 43.74
CA GLU A 813 -30.33 -42.58 44.42
C GLU A 813 -30.96 -42.08 45.73
N GLU A 814 -30.21 -41.33 46.54
CA GLU A 814 -30.63 -40.85 47.82
C GLU A 814 -31.72 -39.79 47.75
N ARG A 815 -31.63 -38.87 46.75
CA ARG A 815 -32.58 -37.78 46.55
C ARG A 815 -33.70 -38.08 45.55
N GLY A 816 -34.09 -39.27 45.29
CA GLY A 816 -35.10 -39.79 44.36
C GLY A 816 -36.36 -38.99 44.03
N MET A 817 -36.37 -37.68 44.29
CA MET A 817 -37.48 -36.75 44.20
C MET A 817 -37.47 -35.84 42.99
N PHE A 818 -36.64 -36.07 41.98
CA PHE A 818 -36.58 -35.22 40.79
C PHE A 818 -37.83 -35.47 39.92
N TYR A 819 -38.73 -34.52 39.95
CA TYR A 819 -39.85 -34.50 39.04
C TYR A 819 -39.36 -34.14 37.63
N VAL A 820 -39.29 -35.12 36.76
CA VAL A 820 -38.99 -34.95 35.33
C VAL A 820 -40.26 -34.59 34.61
N LYS A 821 -40.36 -33.37 34.07
CA LYS A 821 -41.51 -32.97 33.28
C LYS A 821 -41.28 -33.41 31.84
N GLY A 822 -42.07 -34.39 31.38
CA GLY A 822 -42.00 -34.90 30.01
C GLY A 822 -40.91 -35.99 29.89
N GLU A 823 -41.29 -37.23 30.13
CA GLU A 823 -40.44 -38.37 29.99
C GLU A 823 -39.94 -38.48 28.53
N LYS A 824 -38.65 -38.33 28.28
CA LYS A 824 -37.98 -39.10 27.26
C LYS A 824 -37.84 -40.50 27.84
N LYS A 825 -38.71 -41.39 27.39
CA LYS A 825 -38.67 -42.78 27.82
C LYS A 825 -37.26 -43.32 27.63
N GLY A 826 -36.63 -43.71 28.78
CA GLY A 826 -35.39 -44.47 28.78
C GLY A 826 -34.12 -43.73 29.19
N GLN A 827 -34.15 -42.49 29.61
CA GLN A 827 -32.94 -41.79 30.11
C GLN A 827 -32.77 -42.03 31.62
N PRO A 828 -31.66 -42.62 32.07
CA PRO A 828 -31.40 -42.84 33.50
C PRO A 828 -31.37 -41.52 34.27
N LYS A 829 -31.87 -41.45 35.50
CA LYS A 829 -31.84 -40.27 36.35
C LYS A 829 -30.41 -39.76 36.61
N THR A 830 -29.44 -40.69 36.65
CA THR A 830 -28.01 -40.39 36.78
C THR A 830 -27.48 -39.55 35.63
N GLU A 831 -27.85 -39.83 34.35
CA GLU A 831 -27.44 -39.03 33.21
C GLU A 831 -27.91 -37.61 33.25
N ILE A 832 -29.10 -37.35 33.89
CA ILE A 832 -29.60 -36.00 34.10
C ILE A 832 -28.71 -35.24 35.08
N MET A 833 -28.28 -35.88 36.17
CA MET A 833 -27.40 -35.29 37.14
C MET A 833 -26.01 -35.09 36.65
N GLU A 834 -25.44 -36.03 35.92
CA GLU A 834 -24.19 -35.86 35.20
C GLU A 834 -24.29 -34.72 34.18
N GLY A 835 -25.42 -34.58 33.50
CA GLY A 835 -25.71 -33.49 32.56
C GLY A 835 -25.74 -32.13 33.27
N LEU A 836 -26.28 -32.07 34.49
CA LEU A 836 -26.29 -30.85 35.33
C LEU A 836 -24.86 -30.44 35.77
N VAL A 837 -24.06 -31.42 36.23
CA VAL A 837 -22.66 -31.18 36.56
C VAL A 837 -21.88 -30.65 35.34
N ARG A 838 -22.06 -31.28 34.18
CA ARG A 838 -21.44 -30.79 32.92
C ARG A 838 -21.88 -29.36 32.57
N LYS A 839 -23.15 -29.00 32.84
CA LYS A 839 -23.63 -27.62 32.59
C LYS A 839 -22.97 -26.62 33.53
N TYR A 840 -22.81 -26.95 34.81
CA TYR A 840 -22.06 -26.10 35.78
C TYR A 840 -20.60 -25.94 35.27
N LYS A 841 -19.92 -27.01 34.94
CA LYS A 841 -18.54 -26.95 34.36
C LYS A 841 -18.46 -26.06 33.14
N THR A 842 -19.40 -26.22 32.20
CA THR A 842 -19.44 -25.40 30.98
C THR A 842 -19.73 -23.93 31.28
N LEU A 843 -20.59 -23.63 32.23
CA LEU A 843 -20.96 -22.27 32.61
C LEU A 843 -19.78 -21.55 33.29
N PHE A 844 -19.22 -22.17 34.31
CA PHE A 844 -18.19 -21.59 35.17
C PHE A 844 -16.76 -21.76 34.58
N GLY A 845 -16.60 -22.53 33.55
CA GLY A 845 -15.38 -22.57 32.71
C GLY A 845 -15.21 -21.36 31.81
N LYS A 846 -16.18 -20.45 31.76
CA LYS A 846 -16.11 -19.20 31.00
C LYS A 846 -15.65 -18.06 31.87
N ASN A 847 -14.75 -17.23 31.34
CA ASN A 847 -14.31 -16.00 32.03
C ASN A 847 -15.44 -14.98 32.15
N ILE A 848 -16.26 -14.86 31.10
CA ILE A 848 -17.43 -13.97 31.04
C ILE A 848 -18.67 -14.82 30.80
N ILE A 849 -19.60 -14.80 31.74
CA ILE A 849 -20.80 -15.63 31.75
C ILE A 849 -21.98 -14.86 31.18
N LYS A 850 -22.76 -15.49 30.30
CA LYS A 850 -23.98 -14.87 29.77
C LYS A 850 -25.11 -15.04 30.76
N SER A 851 -25.69 -13.94 31.16
CA SER A 851 -26.93 -13.98 31.97
C SER A 851 -28.12 -14.48 31.15
N GLN A 852 -29.11 -15.05 31.80
CA GLN A 852 -30.40 -15.34 31.17
C GLN A 852 -31.28 -14.09 31.10
N THR A 853 -30.92 -13.04 31.78
CA THR A 853 -31.46 -11.70 31.55
C THR A 853 -30.89 -11.13 30.26
N GLN A 854 -31.75 -10.57 29.41
CA GLN A 854 -31.30 -9.99 28.16
C GLN A 854 -30.31 -8.84 28.40
N ASN A 855 -29.32 -8.74 27.52
CA ASN A 855 -28.35 -7.64 27.51
C ASN A 855 -27.38 -7.59 28.73
N CYS A 856 -27.29 -8.66 29.50
CA CYS A 856 -26.45 -8.72 30.72
C CYS A 856 -25.42 -9.85 30.62
N VAL A 857 -24.18 -9.56 31.02
CA VAL A 857 -23.11 -10.56 31.24
C VAL A 857 -22.58 -10.45 32.66
N VAL A 858 -22.03 -11.57 33.15
CA VAL A 858 -21.61 -11.70 34.55
C VAL A 858 -20.11 -12.05 34.61
N ILE A 859 -19.42 -11.34 35.51
CA ILE A 859 -18.01 -11.61 35.86
C ILE A 859 -18.02 -12.21 37.28
N LEU A 860 -17.29 -13.30 37.49
CA LEU A 860 -17.09 -13.81 38.86
C LEU A 860 -15.95 -13.06 39.58
N ARG A 861 -16.05 -12.97 40.89
CA ARG A 861 -14.99 -12.45 41.76
C ARG A 861 -13.64 -13.08 41.47
N SER A 862 -13.58 -14.40 41.32
CA SER A 862 -12.36 -15.12 40.97
C SER A 862 -11.75 -14.71 39.63
N THR A 863 -12.59 -14.32 38.69
CA THR A 863 -12.12 -13.79 37.38
C THR A 863 -11.53 -12.39 37.53
N LEU A 864 -12.15 -11.54 38.36
CA LEU A 864 -11.64 -10.21 38.64
C LEU A 864 -10.28 -10.26 39.36
N GLU A 865 -10.13 -11.13 40.35
CA GLU A 865 -8.86 -11.29 41.07
C GLU A 865 -7.74 -11.77 40.16
N ARG A 866 -8.03 -12.76 39.33
CA ARG A 866 -7.06 -13.23 38.31
C ARG A 866 -6.69 -12.12 37.32
N PHE A 867 -7.61 -11.24 36.94
CA PHE A 867 -7.34 -10.07 36.12
C PHE A 867 -6.38 -9.12 36.82
N LYS A 868 -6.63 -8.77 38.10
CA LYS A 868 -5.77 -7.90 38.89
C LYS A 868 -4.35 -8.45 39.07
N GLU A 869 -4.23 -9.77 39.34
CA GLU A 869 -2.92 -10.43 39.40
C GLU A 869 -2.17 -10.30 38.07
N GLY A 870 -2.85 -10.62 36.98
CA GLY A 870 -2.26 -10.51 35.64
C GLY A 870 -1.84 -9.09 35.28
N LEU A 871 -2.61 -8.09 35.68
CA LEU A 871 -2.27 -6.68 35.43
C LEU A 871 -0.97 -6.27 36.12
N ARG A 872 -0.76 -6.72 37.39
CA ARG A 872 0.49 -6.46 38.13
C ARG A 872 1.70 -7.07 37.43
N GLU A 873 1.57 -8.33 36.95
CA GLU A 873 2.62 -9.00 36.16
C GLU A 873 2.92 -8.25 34.83
N ASP A 874 1.87 -7.76 34.17
CA ASP A 874 2.00 -7.03 32.91
C ASP A 874 2.66 -5.66 33.13
N MET A 875 2.40 -4.99 34.26
CA MET A 875 3.07 -3.75 34.63
C MET A 875 4.56 -3.96 34.90
N GLU A 876 4.93 -5.07 35.53
CA GLU A 876 6.35 -5.43 35.70
C GLU A 876 7.03 -5.70 34.35
N THR A 877 6.32 -6.39 33.46
CA THR A 877 6.78 -6.67 32.09
C THR A 877 6.95 -5.37 31.30
N LEU A 878 6.01 -4.43 31.44
CA LEU A 878 6.11 -3.11 30.81
C LEU A 878 7.37 -2.36 31.29
N ARG A 879 7.61 -2.35 32.62
CA ARG A 879 8.81 -1.74 33.21
C ARG A 879 10.10 -2.36 32.69
N LYS A 880 10.08 -3.67 32.42
CA LYS A 880 11.20 -4.37 31.80
C LYS A 880 11.42 -3.89 30.37
N TYR A 881 10.33 -3.75 29.56
CA TYR A 881 10.46 -3.30 28.17
C TYR A 881 10.93 -1.84 28.05
N TYR A 882 10.63 -0.98 29.01
CA TYR A 882 11.20 0.37 29.05
C TYR A 882 12.72 0.36 29.26
N ARG A 883 13.29 -0.69 29.88
CA ARG A 883 14.74 -0.84 30.09
C ARG A 883 15.45 -1.61 28.97
N GLU A 884 14.79 -2.58 28.38
CA GLU A 884 15.39 -3.56 27.45
C GLU A 884 14.94 -3.38 25.99
N GLY A 885 13.97 -2.48 25.73
CA GLY A 885 13.36 -2.31 24.44
C GLY A 885 12.04 -3.07 24.28
N PHE A 886 11.17 -2.57 23.39
CA PHE A 886 9.83 -3.12 23.16
C PHE A 886 9.88 -4.19 22.07
N PRO A 887 9.53 -5.45 22.39
CA PRO A 887 9.52 -6.51 21.39
C PRO A 887 8.32 -6.37 20.46
N ASN A 888 8.53 -6.74 19.20
CA ASN A 888 7.45 -6.93 18.26
C ASN A 888 6.87 -8.34 18.41
N LYS A 889 5.80 -8.45 19.21
CA LYS A 889 5.08 -9.70 19.47
C LYS A 889 3.58 -9.49 19.30
N PRO A 890 3.09 -9.41 18.04
CA PRO A 890 1.68 -9.16 17.80
C PRO A 890 0.85 -10.41 18.15
N VAL A 891 -0.22 -10.20 18.91
CA VAL A 891 -1.30 -11.16 19.12
C VAL A 891 -2.39 -10.97 18.06
N ILE A 892 -2.56 -9.74 17.58
CA ILE A 892 -3.47 -9.41 16.47
C ILE A 892 -2.74 -9.42 15.13
N LYS A 893 -3.48 -9.54 14.03
CA LYS A 893 -2.88 -9.49 12.69
C LYS A 893 -2.32 -8.09 12.41
N CYS A 894 -1.06 -7.98 12.00
CA CYS A 894 -0.40 -6.70 11.71
C CYS A 894 -1.15 -5.86 10.66
N ARG A 895 -1.85 -6.49 9.71
CA ARG A 895 -2.71 -5.77 8.75
C ARG A 895 -3.82 -4.95 9.40
N ASP A 896 -4.22 -5.30 10.62
CA ASP A 896 -5.27 -4.63 11.39
C ASP A 896 -4.71 -3.58 12.36
N CYS A 897 -3.38 -3.43 12.44
CA CYS A 897 -2.70 -2.47 13.30
C CYS A 897 -2.72 -1.07 12.68
N GLU A 898 -3.05 -0.06 13.49
CA GLU A 898 -3.08 1.35 13.08
C GLU A 898 -1.69 1.93 12.78
N PHE A 899 -0.62 1.31 13.28
CA PHE A 899 0.77 1.72 13.10
C PHE A 899 1.53 0.85 12.10
N ARG A 900 0.82 0.05 11.28
CA ARG A 900 1.44 -0.87 10.33
C ARG A 900 2.50 -0.20 9.46
N ASP A 901 2.19 0.98 8.93
CA ASP A 901 3.05 1.68 7.97
C ASP A 901 4.27 2.32 8.64
N MET A 902 4.23 2.53 9.96
CA MET A 902 5.33 3.04 10.77
C MET A 902 6.16 1.92 11.41
N CYS A 903 5.58 0.74 11.56
CA CYS A 903 6.23 -0.38 12.23
C CYS A 903 7.28 -1.03 11.33
N VAL A 904 8.55 -0.93 11.71
CA VAL A 904 9.72 -1.50 10.99
C VAL A 904 9.95 -2.98 11.32
N SER A 905 8.97 -3.65 11.90
CA SER A 905 9.11 -5.05 12.27
C SER A 905 9.12 -5.98 11.07
N GLU A 906 10.08 -6.90 11.03
CA GLU A 906 9.98 -8.06 10.15
C GLU A 906 8.74 -8.88 10.55
N ILE A 907 7.82 -9.08 9.63
CA ILE A 907 6.84 -10.15 9.74
C ILE A 907 7.66 -11.42 9.52
N GLU A 908 8.10 -12.08 10.60
CA GLU A 908 8.53 -13.48 10.50
C GLU A 908 7.38 -14.22 9.84
N GLY A 909 7.69 -14.87 8.70
CA GLY A 909 6.71 -15.56 7.88
C GLY A 909 5.86 -16.54 8.67
N GLY A 910 4.74 -16.09 9.14
CA GLY A 910 3.60 -16.94 9.38
C GLY A 910 3.13 -17.39 7.99
N GLU A 911 3.08 -18.69 7.80
CA GLU A 911 2.47 -19.31 6.64
C GLU A 911 1.22 -18.52 6.26
N GLU A 912 1.19 -17.99 5.04
CA GLU A 912 -0.03 -17.54 4.42
C GLU A 912 -0.95 -18.76 4.36
N ASP A 913 -1.86 -18.83 5.31
CA ASP A 913 -3.00 -19.72 5.21
C ASP A 913 -3.84 -19.16 4.05
N ASP A 914 -3.57 -19.67 2.86
CA ASP A 914 -4.36 -19.46 1.65
C ASP A 914 -5.72 -20.13 1.86
N GLY A 915 -6.52 -19.56 2.74
CA GLY A 915 -7.93 -19.86 2.91
C GLY A 915 -8.68 -19.30 1.71
N SER A 916 -8.65 -20.07 0.61
CA SER A 916 -9.69 -20.00 -0.40
C SER A 916 -11.06 -20.21 0.25
N GLU A 917 -11.86 -19.14 0.39
CA GLU A 917 -13.33 -19.12 0.23
C GLU A 917 -13.80 -17.68 -0.02
#